data_1b60a5d175ee76c7ef63cb8d3bda05cf
#
_entry.id   1b60a5d175ee76c7ef63cb8d3bda05cf
#
_cell.length_a   1.000
_cell.length_b   1.000
_cell.length_c   1.000
_cell.angle_alpha   90.00
_cell.angle_beta   90.00
_cell.angle_gamma   90.00
#
_symmetry.space_group_name_H-M   'P 1'
#
loop_
_entity.id
_entity.type
_entity.pdbx_description
1 polymer ?
#
loop_
_entity_poly.entity_id
_entity_poly.type
_entity_poly.pdbx_seq_one_letter_code
_entity_poly.pdbx_strand_id
1 'polypeptide(L)'
;MEWWSFFLLVKAASEYDPYKILGVSRSASQAEVKKAYKSLAKEWHPDKNKDPNAEDMFIKVSKSYEILSNEERRSNFDRYGQMDENQQFAQSQHQGFRGFHNSFYFDESFFHFPRSRDFADSKYLLHHGQFNTDVLPDSHKRPYLIKVTSEWCFACIHIEPVWKETVLELEPLGVGIGIVDLGYERRLAHQLGAHRAPSIIGLVNGRVNFFHQAVVREHLRQFIEDLLPQKLVEKITDDNYRVFLDSWRVENKPSVLLFDQIPIVPLLYKLTAFAFRDYVRFGFVDQGDTHNIQLLRQFNINTYAPTMLLFKEDSEKPVDIIQARGMKRQIMDEFVSNNKFLQVPRLVNQQLFDDLCPVKQFHRRRKYCVLLITGDDQAFHPGNKAFLEFASANKKDVLRFAYVYQRQQQPLCQALLHNQAVVILERRSHAGKVMYRSVSGGWNGSEEDKYHLHEQLELLQKDPTYLRSDATLPELNNEMAPILIIQWMNSAYDYIVQIYDDLLYSNWREMMPILSLIFSALFILFGTVIIQAFSRPPKKDFVEVTELTDITYISNLVKLRPGHINVVLVLTNASKNALLRKFAKEVFSFSGTQTLHFSFLNADKHRHWMPSLLCSTSGAMRREVHSDEDEESANYAGHVLALNGHKKYFCLFRPVFTGDNPNDSSSETLFSSDSRRKSRPRSRSIHHKLDRLGLWMERLMEGTLLRLQVPAWPSLSEAANSFAES
;
A
#
# COMPACT_ATOMS: atom_id res chain seq x y z
N MET A 1 -49.10 7.46 -18.34
CA MET A 1 -48.60 7.17 -19.70
C MET A 1 -47.40 6.19 -19.69
N GLU A 2 -47.12 5.48 -18.58
CA GLU A 2 -45.93 4.60 -18.46
C GLU A 2 -46.23 3.10 -18.66
N TRP A 3 -47.49 2.71 -18.73
CA TRP A 3 -47.85 1.27 -18.87
C TRP A 3 -47.82 0.78 -20.34
N TRP A 4 -47.81 1.67 -21.30
CA TRP A 4 -47.77 1.31 -22.74
C TRP A 4 -46.35 1.03 -23.24
N SER A 5 -45.32 1.62 -22.63
CA SER A 5 -43.91 1.34 -22.96
C SER A 5 -43.46 -0.06 -22.52
N PHE A 6 -44.04 -0.56 -21.42
CA PHE A 6 -43.73 -1.91 -20.93
C PHE A 6 -44.31 -3.02 -21.82
N PHE A 7 -45.50 -2.77 -22.41
CA PHE A 7 -46.14 -3.71 -23.34
C PHE A 7 -45.47 -3.76 -24.70
N LEU A 8 -44.81 -2.68 -25.14
CA LEU A 8 -44.05 -2.68 -26.40
C LEU A 8 -42.68 -3.35 -26.27
N LEU A 9 -42.06 -3.28 -25.10
CA LEU A 9 -40.80 -3.99 -24.79
C LEU A 9 -41.00 -5.50 -24.67
N VAL A 10 -42.14 -5.96 -24.15
CA VAL A 10 -42.47 -7.39 -24.07
C VAL A 10 -42.80 -7.98 -25.44
N LYS A 11 -43.27 -7.16 -26.40
CA LYS A 11 -43.58 -7.63 -27.75
C LYS A 11 -42.36 -7.75 -28.66
N ALA A 12 -41.24 -7.09 -28.33
CA ALA A 12 -39.98 -7.21 -29.08
C ALA A 12 -39.14 -8.45 -28.69
N ALA A 13 -39.43 -9.09 -27.55
CA ALA A 13 -38.70 -10.26 -27.06
C ALA A 13 -39.25 -11.61 -27.62
N SER A 14 -40.27 -11.60 -28.47
CA SER A 14 -40.99 -12.83 -28.85
C SER A 14 -40.68 -13.36 -30.26
N GLU A 15 -39.60 -12.91 -30.91
CA GLU A 15 -39.37 -13.28 -32.33
C GLU A 15 -38.28 -14.33 -32.57
N TYR A 16 -37.57 -14.77 -31.54
CA TYR A 16 -36.56 -15.81 -31.66
C TYR A 16 -37.13 -17.18 -31.23
N ASP A 17 -37.63 -17.93 -32.22
CA ASP A 17 -38.09 -19.32 -32.02
C ASP A 17 -37.11 -20.29 -32.71
N PRO A 18 -36.30 -21.08 -31.98
CA PRO A 18 -35.31 -21.98 -32.53
C PRO A 18 -35.90 -23.06 -33.44
N TYR A 19 -37.15 -23.45 -33.19
CA TYR A 19 -37.86 -24.41 -34.05
C TYR A 19 -38.18 -23.81 -35.41
N LYS A 20 -38.62 -22.55 -35.45
CA LYS A 20 -38.90 -21.83 -36.72
C LYS A 20 -37.61 -21.58 -37.51
N ILE A 21 -36.53 -21.25 -36.84
CA ILE A 21 -35.24 -20.99 -37.50
C ILE A 21 -34.69 -22.26 -38.14
N LEU A 22 -34.76 -23.39 -37.44
CA LEU A 22 -34.35 -24.67 -38.01
C LEU A 22 -35.38 -25.28 -38.96
N GLY A 23 -36.60 -24.72 -39.06
CA GLY A 23 -37.68 -25.25 -39.89
C GLY A 23 -38.17 -26.63 -39.47
N VAL A 24 -38.14 -26.93 -38.13
CA VAL A 24 -38.55 -28.24 -37.59
C VAL A 24 -39.76 -28.09 -36.66
N SER A 25 -40.54 -29.17 -36.53
CA SER A 25 -41.66 -29.22 -35.62
C SER A 25 -41.17 -29.23 -34.15
N ARG A 26 -41.99 -28.71 -33.23
CA ARG A 26 -41.71 -28.84 -31.76
C ARG A 26 -41.67 -30.28 -31.29
N SER A 27 -42.27 -31.22 -32.04
CA SER A 27 -42.20 -32.66 -31.81
C SER A 27 -41.07 -33.36 -32.54
N ALA A 28 -40.20 -32.64 -33.24
CA ALA A 28 -39.11 -33.21 -34.00
C ALA A 28 -38.12 -34.00 -33.14
N SER A 29 -37.71 -35.15 -33.63
CA SER A 29 -36.68 -35.97 -33.02
C SER A 29 -35.30 -35.31 -33.09
N GLN A 30 -34.36 -35.70 -32.24
CA GLN A 30 -33.00 -35.24 -32.27
C GLN A 30 -32.31 -35.48 -33.65
N ALA A 31 -32.69 -36.57 -34.35
CA ALA A 31 -32.18 -36.86 -35.66
C ALA A 31 -32.68 -35.87 -36.71
N GLU A 32 -33.95 -35.45 -36.64
CA GLU A 32 -34.53 -34.42 -37.51
C GLU A 32 -33.95 -33.04 -37.26
N VAL A 33 -33.80 -32.64 -36.01
CA VAL A 33 -33.12 -31.38 -35.60
C VAL A 33 -31.71 -31.35 -36.20
N LYS A 34 -30.95 -32.43 -36.06
CA LYS A 34 -29.60 -32.57 -36.62
C LYS A 34 -29.55 -32.50 -38.14
N LYS A 35 -30.53 -33.15 -38.81
CA LYS A 35 -30.63 -33.12 -40.27
C LYS A 35 -30.95 -31.73 -40.81
N ALA A 36 -31.88 -31.04 -40.16
CA ALA A 36 -32.24 -29.66 -40.51
C ALA A 36 -31.07 -28.68 -40.32
N TYR A 37 -30.37 -28.79 -39.17
CA TYR A 37 -29.18 -28.01 -38.94
C TYR A 37 -28.12 -28.21 -40.02
N LYS A 38 -27.79 -29.45 -40.37
CA LYS A 38 -26.83 -29.76 -41.46
C LYS A 38 -27.17 -29.12 -42.79
N SER A 39 -28.44 -29.13 -43.15
CA SER A 39 -28.91 -28.52 -44.42
C SER A 39 -28.75 -27.01 -44.39
N LEU A 40 -29.25 -26.35 -43.35
CA LEU A 40 -29.20 -24.90 -43.20
C LEU A 40 -27.77 -24.36 -42.97
N ALA A 41 -26.95 -25.06 -42.22
CA ALA A 41 -25.56 -24.69 -42.01
C ALA A 41 -24.73 -24.75 -43.29
N LYS A 42 -25.07 -25.66 -44.23
CA LYS A 42 -24.45 -25.73 -45.56
C LYS A 42 -24.93 -24.61 -46.47
N GLU A 43 -26.22 -24.28 -46.41
CA GLU A 43 -26.87 -23.25 -47.20
C GLU A 43 -26.44 -21.84 -46.83
N TRP A 44 -26.37 -21.55 -45.51
CA TRP A 44 -26.02 -20.26 -44.96
C TRP A 44 -24.55 -20.13 -44.55
N HIS A 45 -23.69 -21.02 -45.03
CA HIS A 45 -22.27 -20.94 -44.72
C HIS A 45 -21.64 -19.67 -45.28
N PRO A 46 -20.99 -18.80 -44.46
CA PRO A 46 -20.47 -17.50 -44.89
C PRO A 46 -19.40 -17.59 -45.97
N ASP A 47 -18.70 -18.74 -46.11
CA ASP A 47 -17.73 -18.98 -47.18
C ASP A 47 -18.38 -19.35 -48.53
N LYS A 48 -19.60 -19.89 -48.51
CA LYS A 48 -20.31 -20.37 -49.73
C LYS A 48 -21.46 -19.47 -50.14
N ASN A 49 -22.05 -18.76 -49.20
CA ASN A 49 -23.17 -17.86 -49.42
C ASN A 49 -22.68 -16.40 -49.32
N LYS A 50 -22.79 -15.64 -50.41
CA LYS A 50 -22.37 -14.24 -50.51
C LYS A 50 -23.48 -13.25 -50.10
N ASP A 51 -24.57 -13.73 -49.54
CA ASP A 51 -25.64 -12.87 -49.03
C ASP A 51 -25.11 -12.07 -47.82
N PRO A 52 -25.33 -10.75 -47.76
CA PRO A 52 -24.92 -9.94 -46.64
C PRO A 52 -25.50 -10.37 -45.29
N ASN A 53 -26.60 -11.13 -45.28
CA ASN A 53 -27.23 -11.70 -44.08
C ASN A 53 -26.82 -13.14 -43.79
N ALA A 54 -25.90 -13.72 -44.57
CA ALA A 54 -25.53 -15.14 -44.46
C ALA A 54 -24.90 -15.44 -43.09
N GLU A 55 -24.07 -14.53 -42.58
CA GLU A 55 -23.43 -14.65 -41.28
C GLU A 55 -24.44 -14.60 -40.12
N ASP A 56 -25.37 -13.64 -40.17
CA ASP A 56 -26.44 -13.52 -39.16
C ASP A 56 -27.37 -14.74 -39.15
N MET A 57 -27.71 -15.25 -40.31
CA MET A 57 -28.54 -16.45 -40.43
C MET A 57 -27.80 -17.69 -39.95
N PHE A 58 -26.55 -17.84 -40.27
CA PHE A 58 -25.71 -18.93 -39.77
C PHE A 58 -25.61 -18.96 -38.28
N ILE A 59 -25.41 -17.78 -37.65
CA ILE A 59 -25.37 -17.62 -36.18
C ILE A 59 -26.73 -18.03 -35.59
N LYS A 60 -27.86 -17.58 -36.13
CA LYS A 60 -29.19 -17.94 -35.67
C LYS A 60 -29.45 -19.44 -35.78
N VAL A 61 -29.08 -20.06 -36.89
CA VAL A 61 -29.20 -21.51 -37.13
C VAL A 61 -28.36 -22.31 -36.13
N SER A 62 -27.14 -21.87 -35.88
CA SER A 62 -26.22 -22.53 -34.92
C SER A 62 -26.70 -22.41 -33.47
N LYS A 63 -27.17 -21.24 -33.08
CA LYS A 63 -27.74 -20.99 -31.74
C LYS A 63 -29.02 -21.81 -31.52
N SER A 64 -29.87 -21.95 -32.57
CA SER A 64 -31.07 -22.76 -32.50
C SER A 64 -30.75 -24.24 -32.35
N TYR A 65 -29.74 -24.75 -33.06
CA TYR A 65 -29.28 -26.12 -32.92
C TYR A 65 -28.69 -26.38 -31.51
N GLU A 66 -27.93 -25.46 -30.95
CA GLU A 66 -27.37 -25.57 -29.60
C GLU A 66 -28.47 -25.76 -28.54
N ILE A 67 -29.58 -25.02 -28.66
CA ILE A 67 -30.72 -25.13 -27.75
C ILE A 67 -31.45 -26.47 -27.95
N LEU A 68 -31.74 -26.86 -29.20
CA LEU A 68 -32.57 -28.00 -29.48
C LEU A 68 -31.83 -29.35 -29.51
N SER A 69 -30.51 -29.35 -29.63
CA SER A 69 -29.68 -30.55 -29.61
C SER A 69 -29.47 -31.14 -28.20
N ASN A 70 -29.63 -30.34 -27.19
CA ASN A 70 -29.55 -30.77 -25.78
C ASN A 70 -30.95 -30.90 -25.21
N GLU A 71 -31.30 -32.09 -24.69
CA GLU A 71 -32.64 -32.42 -24.21
C GLU A 71 -33.07 -31.58 -23.02
N GLU A 72 -32.11 -31.23 -22.14
CA GLU A 72 -32.33 -30.38 -20.98
C GLU A 72 -32.59 -28.92 -21.38
N ARG A 73 -31.76 -28.37 -22.28
CA ARG A 73 -31.94 -27.02 -22.83
C ARG A 73 -33.21 -26.85 -23.61
N ARG A 74 -33.54 -27.85 -24.42
CA ARG A 74 -34.80 -27.92 -25.18
C ARG A 74 -36.01 -27.93 -24.20
N SER A 75 -35.96 -28.74 -23.17
CA SER A 75 -37.01 -28.80 -22.13
C SER A 75 -37.15 -27.47 -21.38
N ASN A 76 -36.04 -26.82 -21.08
CA ASN A 76 -36.05 -25.51 -20.41
C ASN A 76 -36.61 -24.41 -21.33
N PHE A 77 -36.24 -24.40 -22.59
CA PHE A 77 -36.80 -23.49 -23.56
C PHE A 77 -38.31 -23.72 -23.76
N ASP A 78 -38.74 -24.98 -23.84
CA ASP A 78 -40.16 -25.35 -24.01
C ASP A 78 -41.00 -24.98 -22.81
N ARG A 79 -40.45 -25.01 -21.56
CA ARG A 79 -41.15 -24.69 -20.30
C ARG A 79 -41.20 -23.19 -20.02
N TYR A 80 -40.11 -22.49 -20.25
CA TYR A 80 -39.94 -21.13 -19.72
C TYR A 80 -39.86 -20.06 -20.81
N GLY A 81 -39.71 -20.46 -22.10
CA GLY A 81 -39.60 -19.52 -23.21
C GLY A 81 -38.43 -18.52 -23.10
N GLN A 82 -37.57 -18.71 -22.10
CA GLN A 82 -36.43 -17.84 -21.83
C GLN A 82 -35.13 -18.54 -22.21
N MET A 83 -34.29 -17.82 -22.91
CA MET A 83 -32.88 -18.13 -23.03
C MET A 83 -32.20 -17.53 -21.79
N ASP A 84 -31.94 -18.34 -20.78
CA ASP A 84 -31.07 -17.91 -19.67
C ASP A 84 -29.64 -17.79 -20.18
N GLU A 85 -29.29 -16.60 -20.66
CA GLU A 85 -27.93 -16.30 -21.10
C GLU A 85 -26.93 -16.32 -19.93
N ASN A 86 -27.37 -16.27 -18.67
CA ASN A 86 -26.48 -16.03 -17.54
C ASN A 86 -26.39 -17.10 -16.46
N GLN A 87 -27.18 -18.17 -16.43
CA GLN A 87 -27.13 -19.10 -15.29
C GLN A 87 -26.79 -20.56 -15.60
N GLN A 88 -26.80 -21.03 -16.83
CA GLN A 88 -26.62 -22.46 -17.14
C GLN A 88 -25.31 -22.86 -17.83
N PHE A 89 -24.43 -21.92 -18.17
CA PHE A 89 -23.13 -22.28 -18.77
C PHE A 89 -22.16 -22.97 -17.79
N ALA A 90 -22.36 -22.85 -16.50
CA ALA A 90 -21.40 -23.33 -15.50
C ALA A 90 -21.62 -24.78 -15.03
N GLN A 91 -22.80 -25.38 -15.23
CA GLN A 91 -23.13 -26.65 -14.57
C GLN A 91 -23.11 -27.89 -15.49
N SER A 92 -23.22 -27.71 -16.82
CA SER A 92 -23.25 -28.85 -17.75
C SER A 92 -21.90 -29.21 -18.39
N GLN A 93 -20.83 -28.45 -18.10
CA GLN A 93 -19.51 -28.68 -18.70
C GLN A 93 -18.76 -29.91 -18.16
N HIS A 94 -19.13 -30.46 -17.00
CA HIS A 94 -18.43 -31.61 -16.42
C HIS A 94 -19.00 -32.98 -16.73
N GLN A 95 -20.22 -33.11 -17.20
CA GLN A 95 -20.81 -34.42 -17.50
C GLN A 95 -21.23 -34.60 -18.97
N GLY A 96 -21.55 -33.54 -19.71
CA GLY A 96 -22.04 -33.64 -21.10
C GLY A 96 -20.95 -33.84 -22.15
N PHE A 97 -19.72 -33.41 -21.89
CA PHE A 97 -18.67 -33.39 -22.92
C PHE A 97 -17.97 -34.75 -23.11
N ARG A 98 -17.96 -35.63 -22.12
CA ARG A 98 -17.40 -36.98 -22.25
C ARG A 98 -18.27 -37.92 -23.05
N GLY A 99 -19.58 -37.69 -23.12
CA GLY A 99 -20.52 -38.49 -23.93
C GLY A 99 -20.54 -38.07 -25.38
N PHE A 100 -20.17 -36.83 -25.68
CA PHE A 100 -20.21 -36.29 -27.06
C PHE A 100 -19.03 -36.73 -27.92
N HIS A 101 -17.89 -37.03 -27.31
CA HIS A 101 -16.68 -37.43 -28.03
C HIS A 101 -16.71 -38.86 -28.54
N ASN A 102 -17.55 -39.73 -27.99
CA ASN A 102 -17.56 -41.16 -28.36
C ASN A 102 -18.67 -41.57 -29.34
N SER A 103 -19.59 -40.64 -29.68
CA SER A 103 -20.73 -40.96 -30.58
C SER A 103 -20.67 -40.28 -31.92
N PHE A 104 -19.64 -39.48 -32.17
CA PHE A 104 -19.45 -38.75 -33.44
C PHE A 104 -18.15 -39.18 -34.14
N TYR A 105 -18.13 -40.39 -34.70
CA TYR A 105 -17.34 -40.65 -35.89
C TYR A 105 -17.95 -39.82 -37.04
N PHE A 106 -17.65 -38.51 -37.07
CA PHE A 106 -17.80 -37.73 -38.26
C PHE A 106 -16.55 -37.91 -39.08
N ASP A 107 -16.75 -38.37 -40.30
CA ASP A 107 -15.81 -38.30 -41.39
C ASP A 107 -15.17 -36.89 -41.40
N GLU A 108 -13.90 -36.80 -41.06
CA GLU A 108 -13.08 -35.59 -40.94
C GLU A 108 -13.06 -34.78 -42.25
N SER A 109 -13.51 -35.41 -43.35
CA SER A 109 -13.58 -34.79 -44.67
C SER A 109 -14.77 -33.85 -44.88
N PHE A 110 -15.81 -33.85 -44.01
CA PHE A 110 -17.04 -33.09 -44.25
C PHE A 110 -17.10 -31.72 -43.55
N PHE A 111 -16.31 -31.51 -42.53
CA PHE A 111 -16.14 -30.21 -41.83
C PHE A 111 -14.69 -29.76 -41.96
N HIS A 112 -14.18 -29.62 -43.16
CA HIS A 112 -13.17 -28.64 -43.41
C HIS A 112 -13.88 -27.28 -43.32
N PHE A 113 -14.11 -26.78 -42.08
CA PHE A 113 -14.06 -25.38 -41.89
C PHE A 113 -12.66 -24.97 -42.39
N PRO A 114 -12.55 -24.08 -43.38
CA PRO A 114 -11.27 -23.48 -43.58
C PRO A 114 -10.87 -22.97 -42.23
N ARG A 115 -9.92 -23.65 -41.54
CA ARG A 115 -9.19 -23.00 -40.50
C ARG A 115 -8.90 -21.66 -41.12
N SER A 116 -9.35 -20.57 -40.51
CA SER A 116 -8.85 -19.26 -40.87
C SER A 116 -7.36 -19.27 -40.47
N ARG A 117 -6.60 -20.08 -41.20
CA ARG A 117 -5.15 -20.27 -41.06
C ARG A 117 -4.41 -18.97 -41.24
N ASP A 118 -5.05 -17.97 -41.85
CA ASP A 118 -4.44 -16.68 -42.12
C ASP A 118 -4.13 -15.83 -40.88
N PHE A 119 -4.75 -16.15 -39.74
CA PHE A 119 -4.39 -15.54 -38.45
C PHE A 119 -3.96 -16.57 -37.40
N ALA A 120 -4.26 -17.83 -37.59
CA ALA A 120 -3.72 -18.96 -36.84
C ALA A 120 -2.27 -19.29 -37.24
N ASP A 121 -1.69 -18.58 -38.21
CA ASP A 121 -0.29 -18.71 -38.50
C ASP A 121 0.54 -18.23 -37.34
N SER A 122 0.77 -19.19 -36.47
CA SER A 122 2.03 -19.40 -35.70
C SER A 122 2.68 -18.20 -34.98
N LYS A 123 2.59 -17.00 -35.53
CA LYS A 123 3.31 -15.82 -35.00
C LYS A 123 2.78 -15.37 -33.64
N TYR A 124 1.49 -15.41 -33.41
CA TYR A 124 0.84 -14.90 -32.20
C TYR A 124 0.39 -16.02 -31.25
N LEU A 125 0.46 -17.29 -31.70
CA LEU A 125 0.06 -18.41 -30.86
C LEU A 125 1.07 -18.56 -29.70
N LEU A 126 0.58 -18.48 -28.48
CA LEU A 126 1.39 -18.60 -27.29
C LEU A 126 1.30 -20.00 -26.71
N HIS A 127 2.47 -20.61 -26.49
CA HIS A 127 2.63 -21.84 -25.74
C HIS A 127 3.07 -21.55 -24.31
N HIS A 128 2.67 -22.42 -23.37
CA HIS A 128 3.00 -22.25 -21.93
C HIS A 128 4.49 -22.04 -21.66
N GLY A 129 5.38 -22.79 -22.35
CA GLY A 129 6.83 -22.61 -22.22
C GLY A 129 7.27 -21.20 -22.64
N GLN A 130 6.92 -20.81 -23.87
CA GLN A 130 7.24 -19.51 -24.45
C GLN A 130 6.66 -18.34 -23.64
N PHE A 131 5.46 -18.50 -23.10
CA PHE A 131 4.85 -17.49 -22.24
C PHE A 131 5.73 -17.20 -21.03
N ASN A 132 6.20 -18.24 -20.32
CA ASN A 132 6.99 -18.06 -19.11
C ASN A 132 8.44 -17.58 -19.39
N THR A 133 9.05 -18.00 -20.51
CA THR A 133 10.44 -17.64 -20.82
C THR A 133 10.54 -16.27 -21.50
N ASP A 134 9.60 -15.92 -22.35
CA ASP A 134 9.70 -14.76 -23.24
C ASP A 134 8.66 -13.68 -22.88
N VAL A 135 7.36 -14.05 -22.87
CA VAL A 135 6.27 -13.08 -22.76
C VAL A 135 6.18 -12.48 -21.36
N LEU A 136 6.26 -13.31 -20.33
CA LEU A 136 6.14 -12.86 -18.94
C LEU A 136 7.28 -11.89 -18.53
N PRO A 137 8.57 -12.17 -18.81
CA PRO A 137 9.63 -11.20 -18.59
C PRO A 137 9.52 -9.94 -19.47
N ASP A 138 9.11 -10.09 -20.74
CA ASP A 138 8.98 -8.97 -21.67
C ASP A 138 7.80 -8.05 -21.31
N SER A 139 6.79 -8.56 -20.58
CA SER A 139 5.66 -7.77 -20.08
C SER A 139 6.06 -6.62 -19.15
N HIS A 140 7.29 -6.66 -18.61
CA HIS A 140 7.88 -5.55 -17.86
C HIS A 140 8.38 -4.40 -18.76
N LYS A 141 8.56 -4.66 -20.06
CA LYS A 141 9.05 -3.67 -21.05
C LYS A 141 7.95 -3.17 -21.99
N ARG A 142 6.94 -4.00 -22.25
CA ARG A 142 5.80 -3.65 -23.11
C ARG A 142 4.54 -4.36 -22.64
N PRO A 143 3.37 -3.72 -22.73
CA PRO A 143 2.12 -4.39 -22.45
C PRO A 143 1.80 -5.42 -23.56
N TYR A 144 1.11 -6.48 -23.18
CA TYR A 144 0.58 -7.49 -24.10
C TYR A 144 -0.93 -7.46 -24.13
N LEU A 145 -1.50 -7.63 -25.31
CA LEU A 145 -2.91 -7.90 -25.55
C LEU A 145 -3.07 -9.35 -25.97
N ILE A 146 -3.73 -10.16 -25.17
CA ILE A 146 -3.86 -11.60 -25.38
C ILE A 146 -5.33 -11.95 -25.59
N LYS A 147 -5.63 -12.61 -26.71
CA LYS A 147 -6.95 -13.16 -27.00
C LYS A 147 -6.99 -14.64 -26.64
N VAL A 148 -7.94 -15.03 -25.81
CA VAL A 148 -8.22 -16.43 -25.50
C VAL A 148 -9.36 -16.89 -26.41
N THR A 149 -9.11 -17.94 -27.16
CA THR A 149 -10.03 -18.47 -28.15
C THR A 149 -10.23 -19.99 -27.99
N SER A 150 -11.17 -20.56 -28.71
CA SER A 150 -11.41 -22.01 -28.78
C SER A 150 -11.94 -22.38 -30.15
N GLU A 151 -11.64 -23.57 -30.66
CA GLU A 151 -12.06 -24.06 -31.98
C GLU A 151 -13.56 -23.96 -32.24
N TRP A 152 -14.39 -24.08 -31.20
CA TRP A 152 -15.85 -24.09 -31.29
C TRP A 152 -16.52 -22.84 -30.71
N CYS A 153 -15.81 -21.72 -30.73
CA CYS A 153 -16.28 -20.46 -30.15
C CYS A 153 -16.86 -19.53 -31.23
N PHE A 154 -18.17 -19.56 -31.41
CA PHE A 154 -18.85 -18.66 -32.35
C PHE A 154 -18.67 -17.16 -32.01
N ALA A 155 -18.71 -16.82 -30.76
CA ALA A 155 -18.45 -15.45 -30.32
C ALA A 155 -17.02 -15.00 -30.65
N CYS A 156 -16.04 -15.94 -30.69
CA CYS A 156 -14.68 -15.64 -31.10
C CYS A 156 -14.59 -15.25 -32.59
N ILE A 157 -15.41 -15.89 -33.45
CA ILE A 157 -15.48 -15.54 -34.86
C ILE A 157 -16.05 -14.13 -35.04
N HIS A 158 -17.03 -13.75 -34.25
CA HIS A 158 -17.66 -12.43 -34.34
C HIS A 158 -16.70 -11.28 -33.95
N ILE A 159 -15.81 -11.49 -33.02
CA ILE A 159 -14.82 -10.45 -32.60
C ILE A 159 -13.57 -10.44 -33.54
N GLU A 160 -13.41 -11.43 -34.40
CA GLU A 160 -12.21 -11.59 -35.24
C GLU A 160 -11.88 -10.36 -36.11
N PRO A 161 -12.85 -9.73 -36.81
CA PRO A 161 -12.56 -8.54 -37.62
C PRO A 161 -12.01 -7.38 -36.76
N VAL A 162 -12.67 -7.09 -35.64
CA VAL A 162 -12.24 -6.03 -34.72
C VAL A 162 -10.87 -6.35 -34.11
N TRP A 163 -10.63 -7.63 -33.80
CA TRP A 163 -9.33 -8.08 -33.29
C TRP A 163 -8.22 -7.82 -34.32
N LYS A 164 -8.43 -8.19 -35.59
CA LYS A 164 -7.46 -7.97 -36.68
C LYS A 164 -7.14 -6.49 -36.86
N GLU A 165 -8.15 -5.64 -36.90
CA GLU A 165 -7.96 -4.20 -37.00
C GLU A 165 -7.17 -3.65 -35.82
N THR A 166 -7.48 -4.11 -34.60
CA THR A 166 -6.78 -3.70 -33.37
C THR A 166 -5.32 -4.15 -33.40
N VAL A 167 -5.05 -5.37 -33.85
CA VAL A 167 -3.66 -5.89 -33.99
C VAL A 167 -2.86 -5.05 -34.99
N LEU A 168 -3.44 -4.74 -36.14
CA LEU A 168 -2.80 -3.91 -37.17
C LEU A 168 -2.47 -2.49 -36.66
N GLU A 169 -3.26 -1.96 -35.75
CA GLU A 169 -3.00 -0.66 -35.13
C GLU A 169 -1.97 -0.76 -33.99
N LEU A 170 -2.11 -1.71 -33.05
CA LEU A 170 -1.35 -1.74 -31.80
C LEU A 170 0.03 -2.41 -31.93
N GLU A 171 0.20 -3.40 -32.78
CA GLU A 171 1.48 -4.09 -32.97
C GLU A 171 2.59 -3.14 -33.46
N PRO A 172 2.37 -2.24 -34.44
CA PRO A 172 3.37 -1.27 -34.86
C PRO A 172 3.73 -0.25 -33.77
N LEU A 173 2.84 -0.01 -32.82
CA LEU A 173 3.11 0.85 -31.66
C LEU A 173 3.96 0.14 -30.60
N GLY A 174 4.14 -1.18 -30.72
CA GLY A 174 4.99 -1.98 -29.83
C GLY A 174 4.22 -2.70 -28.72
N VAL A 175 2.91 -2.83 -28.84
CA VAL A 175 2.13 -3.72 -27.98
C VAL A 175 2.41 -5.16 -28.38
N GLY A 176 2.70 -6.04 -27.42
CA GLY A 176 2.81 -7.45 -27.65
C GLY A 176 1.44 -8.07 -27.93
N ILE A 177 1.36 -8.95 -28.90
CA ILE A 177 0.12 -9.64 -29.27
C ILE A 177 0.25 -11.12 -28.99
N GLY A 178 -0.80 -11.71 -28.40
CA GLY A 178 -0.86 -13.13 -28.11
C GLY A 178 -2.22 -13.74 -28.38
N ILE A 179 -2.22 -15.03 -28.73
CA ILE A 179 -3.44 -15.83 -28.87
C ILE A 179 -3.24 -17.13 -28.09
N VAL A 180 -4.19 -17.46 -27.24
CA VAL A 180 -4.20 -18.69 -26.45
C VAL A 180 -5.42 -19.51 -26.83
N ASP A 181 -5.20 -20.76 -27.24
CA ASP A 181 -6.30 -21.69 -27.54
C ASP A 181 -6.60 -22.53 -26.30
N LEU A 182 -7.84 -22.44 -25.80
CA LEU A 182 -8.32 -23.19 -24.62
C LEU A 182 -8.29 -24.71 -24.83
N GLY A 183 -8.41 -25.18 -26.05
CA GLY A 183 -8.38 -26.62 -26.39
C GLY A 183 -6.97 -27.20 -26.20
N TYR A 184 -5.96 -26.51 -26.68
CA TYR A 184 -4.58 -26.97 -26.73
C TYR A 184 -3.75 -26.51 -25.54
N GLU A 185 -3.92 -25.26 -25.08
CA GLU A 185 -3.09 -24.62 -24.04
C GLU A 185 -3.85 -24.40 -22.74
N ARG A 186 -4.50 -25.45 -22.22
CA ARG A 186 -5.30 -25.40 -20.96
C ARG A 186 -4.49 -24.92 -19.77
N ARG A 187 -3.19 -25.31 -19.67
CA ARG A 187 -2.33 -24.90 -18.57
C ARG A 187 -2.07 -23.40 -18.58
N LEU A 188 -1.80 -22.85 -19.77
CA LEU A 188 -1.58 -21.43 -19.95
C LEU A 188 -2.87 -20.64 -19.68
N ALA A 189 -3.99 -21.10 -20.20
CA ALA A 189 -5.28 -20.47 -19.96
C ALA A 189 -5.63 -20.44 -18.46
N HIS A 190 -5.37 -21.53 -17.73
CA HIS A 190 -5.55 -21.58 -16.28
C HIS A 190 -4.59 -20.64 -15.56
N GLN A 191 -3.33 -20.57 -15.97
CA GLN A 191 -2.35 -19.62 -15.40
C GLN A 191 -2.77 -18.16 -15.61
N LEU A 192 -3.41 -17.84 -16.73
CA LEU A 192 -3.98 -16.54 -17.05
C LEU A 192 -5.33 -16.29 -16.36
N GLY A 193 -5.91 -17.27 -15.67
CA GLY A 193 -7.25 -17.18 -15.08
C GLY A 193 -8.37 -17.21 -16.11
N ALA A 194 -8.10 -17.56 -17.38
CA ALA A 194 -9.08 -17.56 -18.46
C ALA A 194 -9.79 -18.91 -18.55
N HIS A 195 -11.02 -18.96 -18.09
CA HIS A 195 -11.84 -20.18 -18.08
C HIS A 195 -12.87 -20.22 -19.25
N ARG A 196 -13.00 -19.12 -20.00
CA ARG A 196 -14.01 -18.95 -21.06
C ARG A 196 -13.40 -18.33 -22.31
N ALA A 197 -13.94 -18.68 -23.47
CA ALA A 197 -13.66 -18.02 -24.76
C ALA A 197 -14.94 -17.36 -25.29
N PRO A 198 -14.87 -16.17 -25.90
CA PRO A 198 -13.69 -15.32 -25.99
C PRO A 198 -13.39 -14.61 -24.65
N SER A 199 -12.11 -14.48 -24.32
CA SER A 199 -11.64 -13.59 -23.28
C SER A 199 -10.50 -12.76 -23.85
N ILE A 200 -10.47 -11.46 -23.54
CA ILE A 200 -9.37 -10.56 -23.89
C ILE A 200 -8.66 -10.14 -22.61
N ILE A 201 -7.36 -10.25 -22.63
CA ILE A 201 -6.49 -10.07 -21.47
C ILE A 201 -5.40 -9.07 -21.80
N GLY A 202 -5.17 -8.13 -20.90
CA GLY A 202 -3.99 -7.29 -20.88
C GLY A 202 -2.96 -7.81 -19.87
N LEU A 203 -1.72 -7.98 -20.31
CA LEU A 203 -0.62 -8.39 -19.44
C LEU A 203 0.40 -7.26 -19.37
N VAL A 204 0.68 -6.78 -18.16
CA VAL A 204 1.68 -5.74 -17.90
C VAL A 204 2.36 -5.97 -16.54
N ASN A 205 3.69 -5.86 -16.50
CA ASN A 205 4.47 -6.12 -15.27
C ASN A 205 4.20 -7.50 -14.64
N GLY A 206 3.90 -8.52 -15.44
CA GLY A 206 3.51 -9.85 -14.97
C GLY A 206 2.09 -9.95 -14.42
N ARG A 207 1.30 -8.87 -14.43
CA ARG A 207 -0.09 -8.85 -13.97
C ARG A 207 -1.06 -9.04 -15.11
N VAL A 208 -2.05 -9.86 -14.84
CA VAL A 208 -3.14 -10.20 -15.75
C VAL A 208 -4.34 -9.30 -15.46
N ASN A 209 -4.86 -8.61 -16.46
CA ASN A 209 -6.04 -7.76 -16.35
C ASN A 209 -7.04 -8.20 -17.40
N PHE A 210 -8.29 -8.43 -17.03
CA PHE A 210 -9.35 -8.83 -17.96
C PHE A 210 -10.05 -7.62 -18.56
N PHE A 211 -10.31 -7.70 -19.85
CA PHE A 211 -11.14 -6.72 -20.55
C PHE A 211 -12.63 -7.09 -20.43
N HIS A 212 -13.44 -6.15 -19.95
CA HIS A 212 -14.86 -6.39 -19.63
C HIS A 212 -15.85 -5.56 -20.45
N GLN A 213 -15.34 -4.67 -21.29
CA GLN A 213 -16.18 -3.78 -22.11
C GLN A 213 -16.56 -4.46 -23.43
N ALA A 214 -17.41 -3.79 -24.21
CA ALA A 214 -17.70 -4.24 -25.58
C ALA A 214 -16.43 -4.24 -26.42
N VAL A 215 -16.23 -5.33 -27.18
CA VAL A 215 -15.04 -5.51 -28.03
C VAL A 215 -15.17 -4.59 -29.25
N VAL A 216 -14.66 -3.37 -29.08
CA VAL A 216 -14.55 -2.34 -30.10
C VAL A 216 -13.10 -1.85 -30.09
N ARG A 217 -12.58 -1.47 -31.26
CA ARG A 217 -11.18 -1.07 -31.44
C ARG A 217 -10.77 0.06 -30.46
N GLU A 218 -11.61 1.08 -30.33
CA GLU A 218 -11.38 2.23 -29.46
C GLU A 218 -11.28 1.83 -27.98
N HIS A 219 -12.14 0.91 -27.54
CA HIS A 219 -12.11 0.42 -26.14
C HIS A 219 -10.87 -0.45 -25.87
N LEU A 220 -10.45 -1.28 -26.84
CA LEU A 220 -9.23 -2.07 -26.71
C LEU A 220 -7.98 -1.19 -26.67
N ARG A 221 -7.96 -0.13 -27.49
CA ARG A 221 -6.90 0.87 -27.43
C ARG A 221 -6.85 1.58 -26.07
N GLN A 222 -8.01 2.04 -25.58
CA GLN A 222 -8.13 2.68 -24.29
C GLN A 222 -7.71 1.73 -23.16
N PHE A 223 -8.10 0.47 -23.25
CA PHE A 223 -7.71 -0.56 -22.28
C PHE A 223 -6.18 -0.69 -22.18
N ILE A 224 -5.46 -0.76 -23.31
CA ILE A 224 -4.00 -0.78 -23.30
C ILE A 224 -3.41 0.49 -22.68
N GLU A 225 -4.03 1.64 -22.93
CA GLU A 225 -3.60 2.91 -22.34
C GLU A 225 -3.80 2.95 -20.82
N ASP A 226 -4.93 2.42 -20.34
CA ASP A 226 -5.29 2.34 -18.92
C ASP A 226 -4.41 1.34 -18.13
N LEU A 227 -3.84 0.32 -18.81
CA LEU A 227 -2.87 -0.59 -18.21
C LEU A 227 -1.54 0.08 -17.87
N LEU A 228 -1.21 1.19 -18.53
CA LEU A 228 0.04 1.90 -18.30
C LEU A 228 -0.04 2.76 -17.04
N PRO A 229 1.05 2.90 -16.26
CA PRO A 229 1.08 3.77 -15.10
C PRO A 229 0.72 5.23 -15.44
N GLN A 230 -0.18 5.84 -14.69
CA GLN A 230 -0.64 7.22 -14.97
C GLN A 230 0.46 8.28 -14.89
N LYS A 231 1.46 8.07 -14.02
CA LYS A 231 2.59 9.01 -13.82
C LYS A 231 3.81 8.71 -14.71
N LEU A 232 3.59 8.02 -15.83
CA LEU A 232 4.68 7.62 -16.72
C LEU A 232 5.28 8.80 -17.49
N VAL A 233 4.45 9.76 -17.88
CA VAL A 233 4.83 10.96 -18.60
C VAL A 233 4.33 12.17 -17.83
N GLU A 234 5.24 13.07 -17.49
CA GLU A 234 4.94 14.30 -16.74
C GLU A 234 4.54 15.43 -17.68
N LYS A 235 3.48 16.17 -17.38
CA LYS A 235 3.13 17.38 -18.14
C LYS A 235 4.06 18.50 -17.74
N ILE A 236 4.79 19.05 -18.71
CA ILE A 236 5.80 20.07 -18.51
C ILE A 236 5.30 21.42 -19.02
N THR A 237 5.54 22.45 -18.21
CA THR A 237 5.19 23.85 -18.46
C THR A 237 6.38 24.77 -18.19
N ASP A 238 6.25 26.05 -18.52
CA ASP A 238 7.26 27.08 -18.23
C ASP A 238 7.64 27.16 -16.74
N ASP A 239 6.73 26.72 -15.83
CA ASP A 239 6.96 26.79 -14.38
C ASP A 239 7.78 25.61 -13.85
N ASN A 240 7.61 24.39 -14.40
CA ASN A 240 8.19 23.18 -13.82
C ASN A 240 9.36 22.56 -14.62
N TYR A 241 9.63 23.02 -15.84
CA TYR A 241 10.63 22.39 -16.70
C TYR A 241 12.03 22.36 -16.08
N ARG A 242 12.45 23.41 -15.36
CA ARG A 242 13.76 23.46 -14.71
C ARG A 242 13.88 22.38 -13.64
N VAL A 243 12.86 22.26 -12.79
CA VAL A 243 12.82 21.22 -11.75
C VAL A 243 12.87 19.84 -12.38
N PHE A 244 12.11 19.65 -13.47
CA PHE A 244 12.12 18.39 -14.22
C PHE A 244 13.49 18.08 -14.83
N LEU A 245 14.12 19.03 -15.51
CA LEU A 245 15.41 18.81 -16.15
C LEU A 245 16.56 18.66 -15.13
N ASP A 246 16.56 19.42 -14.02
CA ASP A 246 17.59 19.34 -12.97
C ASP A 246 17.46 18.11 -12.06
N SER A 247 16.37 17.38 -12.16
CA SER A 247 16.14 16.17 -11.35
C SER A 247 17.12 15.02 -11.62
N TRP A 248 17.89 15.08 -12.70
CA TRP A 248 18.91 14.08 -13.00
C TRP A 248 19.90 13.86 -11.83
N ARG A 249 20.14 14.89 -11.03
CA ARG A 249 21.04 14.83 -9.85
C ARG A 249 20.51 13.88 -8.77
N VAL A 250 19.20 13.85 -8.59
CA VAL A 250 18.53 13.02 -7.57
C VAL A 250 18.17 11.66 -8.15
N GLU A 251 17.52 11.66 -9.31
CA GLU A 251 16.98 10.43 -9.91
C GLU A 251 18.00 9.64 -10.72
N ASN A 252 19.16 10.27 -11.04
CA ASN A 252 20.22 9.63 -11.80
C ASN A 252 19.79 9.14 -13.20
N LYS A 253 18.87 9.88 -13.82
CA LYS A 253 18.28 9.55 -15.12
C LYS A 253 18.34 10.76 -16.06
N PRO A 254 18.63 10.57 -17.36
CA PRO A 254 18.41 11.60 -18.37
C PRO A 254 16.91 11.88 -18.53
N SER A 255 16.60 13.04 -19.09
CA SER A 255 15.22 13.49 -19.33
C SER A 255 14.93 13.66 -20.80
N VAL A 256 13.75 13.21 -21.23
CA VAL A 256 13.25 13.38 -22.60
C VAL A 256 12.00 14.26 -22.57
N LEU A 257 11.95 15.26 -23.43
CA LEU A 257 10.79 16.10 -23.66
C LEU A 257 10.23 15.88 -25.05
N LEU A 258 8.96 15.56 -25.16
CA LEU A 258 8.22 15.56 -26.41
C LEU A 258 7.38 16.82 -26.51
N PHE A 259 7.58 17.57 -27.57
CA PHE A 259 6.79 18.74 -27.95
C PHE A 259 5.82 18.33 -29.08
N ASP A 260 4.53 18.46 -28.85
CA ASP A 260 3.49 18.14 -29.82
C ASP A 260 2.39 19.19 -29.81
N GLN A 261 1.70 19.36 -30.96
CA GLN A 261 0.55 20.25 -31.09
C GLN A 261 -0.73 19.66 -30.51
N ILE A 262 -0.81 18.32 -30.43
CA ILE A 262 -1.95 17.63 -29.86
C ILE A 262 -1.85 17.67 -28.33
N PRO A 263 -2.86 18.15 -27.59
CA PRO A 263 -2.78 18.31 -26.14
C PRO A 263 -2.78 16.99 -25.37
N ILE A 264 -2.89 15.87 -26.07
CA ILE A 264 -2.95 14.51 -25.49
C ILE A 264 -1.64 13.80 -25.77
N VAL A 265 -1.05 13.20 -24.73
CA VAL A 265 0.17 12.39 -24.87
C VAL A 265 -0.07 11.21 -25.79
N PRO A 266 0.65 11.09 -26.90
CA PRO A 266 0.47 9.97 -27.83
C PRO A 266 0.75 8.61 -27.19
N LEU A 267 -0.10 7.60 -27.50
CA LEU A 267 0.08 6.23 -26.98
C LEU A 267 1.48 5.68 -27.30
N LEU A 268 1.98 5.94 -28.52
CA LEU A 268 3.33 5.55 -28.92
C LEU A 268 4.40 6.07 -27.94
N TYR A 269 4.29 7.34 -27.53
CA TYR A 269 5.21 7.94 -26.58
C TYR A 269 5.07 7.32 -25.17
N LYS A 270 3.84 7.06 -24.71
CA LYS A 270 3.58 6.36 -23.45
C LYS A 270 4.20 4.96 -23.44
N LEU A 271 4.09 4.22 -24.55
CA LEU A 271 4.68 2.90 -24.70
C LEU A 271 6.22 2.93 -24.70
N THR A 272 6.82 3.93 -25.34
CA THR A 272 8.27 4.15 -25.27
C THR A 272 8.71 4.53 -23.85
N ALA A 273 7.96 5.42 -23.20
CA ALA A 273 8.21 5.80 -21.82
C ALA A 273 8.11 4.58 -20.88
N PHE A 274 7.15 3.70 -21.09
CA PHE A 274 7.01 2.47 -20.31
C PHE A 274 8.23 1.54 -20.48
N ALA A 275 8.72 1.39 -21.71
CA ALA A 275 9.87 0.53 -22.00
C ALA A 275 11.17 1.03 -21.35
N PHE A 276 11.33 2.34 -21.22
CA PHE A 276 12.57 2.96 -20.71
C PHE A 276 12.43 3.67 -19.36
N ARG A 277 11.31 3.48 -18.64
CA ARG A 277 11.02 4.14 -17.36
C ARG A 277 12.08 3.98 -16.28
N ASP A 278 12.81 2.86 -16.32
CA ASP A 278 13.85 2.56 -15.34
C ASP A 278 15.14 3.37 -15.60
N TYR A 279 15.32 3.84 -16.83
CA TYR A 279 16.53 4.54 -17.29
C TYR A 279 16.34 6.01 -17.57
N VAL A 280 15.14 6.43 -18.00
CA VAL A 280 14.88 7.77 -18.55
C VAL A 280 13.58 8.32 -17.98
N ARG A 281 13.55 9.63 -17.74
CA ARG A 281 12.30 10.36 -17.42
C ARG A 281 11.68 10.94 -18.68
N PHE A 282 10.36 10.93 -18.72
CA PHE A 282 9.61 11.39 -19.88
C PHE A 282 8.69 12.55 -19.50
N GLY A 283 8.83 13.65 -20.22
CA GLY A 283 7.99 14.83 -20.12
C GLY A 283 7.28 15.12 -21.43
N PHE A 284 6.12 15.75 -21.36
CA PHE A 284 5.34 16.16 -22.50
C PHE A 284 5.02 17.65 -22.41
N VAL A 285 5.22 18.36 -23.51
CA VAL A 285 4.95 19.80 -23.66
C VAL A 285 3.91 20.00 -24.74
N ASP A 286 2.79 20.58 -24.39
CA ASP A 286 1.77 20.99 -25.32
C ASP A 286 2.19 22.29 -26.01
N GLN A 287 2.41 22.25 -27.34
CA GLN A 287 2.80 23.42 -28.12
C GLN A 287 1.68 24.42 -28.31
N GLY A 288 0.43 24.00 -28.14
CA GLY A 288 -0.77 24.86 -28.24
C GLY A 288 -1.07 25.65 -26.98
N ASP A 289 -0.45 25.30 -25.85
CA ASP A 289 -0.67 25.96 -24.57
C ASP A 289 0.15 27.26 -24.46
N THR A 290 -0.52 28.36 -24.18
CA THR A 290 0.12 29.67 -23.99
C THR A 290 1.08 29.75 -22.82
N HIS A 291 0.97 28.82 -21.86
CA HIS A 291 1.88 28.69 -20.71
C HIS A 291 3.24 28.06 -21.06
N ASN A 292 3.49 27.71 -22.33
CA ASN A 292 4.71 27.03 -22.77
C ASN A 292 5.53 27.85 -23.78
N ILE A 293 5.19 29.12 -23.97
CA ILE A 293 5.81 29.99 -24.98
C ILE A 293 7.30 30.22 -24.69
N GLN A 294 7.69 30.37 -23.44
CA GLN A 294 9.10 30.59 -23.07
C GLN A 294 9.93 29.36 -23.41
N LEU A 295 9.43 28.19 -23.10
CA LEU A 295 10.06 26.90 -23.34
C LEU A 295 10.27 26.64 -24.84
N LEU A 296 9.23 26.95 -25.64
CA LEU A 296 9.32 26.85 -27.11
C LEU A 296 10.38 27.78 -27.70
N ARG A 297 10.49 29.00 -27.18
CA ARG A 297 11.49 29.98 -27.60
C ARG A 297 12.91 29.61 -27.16
N GLN A 298 13.05 29.16 -25.92
CA GLN A 298 14.35 28.77 -25.35
C GLN A 298 15.02 27.67 -26.15
N PHE A 299 14.26 26.64 -26.53
CA PHE A 299 14.80 25.51 -27.29
C PHE A 299 14.61 25.65 -28.81
N ASN A 300 14.13 26.79 -29.28
CA ASN A 300 13.91 27.09 -30.71
C ASN A 300 13.08 25.99 -31.41
N ILE A 301 11.97 25.60 -30.79
CA ILE A 301 11.14 24.50 -31.25
C ILE A 301 10.34 24.94 -32.49
N ASN A 302 10.46 24.17 -33.55
CA ASN A 302 9.62 24.36 -34.73
C ASN A 302 8.26 23.69 -34.53
N THR A 303 7.19 24.50 -34.57
CA THR A 303 5.84 24.03 -34.31
C THR A 303 5.20 23.18 -35.42
N TYR A 304 5.87 23.04 -36.59
CA TYR A 304 5.31 22.29 -37.72
C TYR A 304 5.41 20.77 -37.62
N ALA A 305 6.20 20.25 -36.69
CA ALA A 305 6.35 18.82 -36.48
C ALA A 305 6.67 18.50 -35.02
N PRO A 306 6.20 17.34 -34.54
CA PRO A 306 6.59 16.86 -33.23
C PRO A 306 8.10 16.82 -33.06
N THR A 307 8.61 17.33 -31.93
CA THR A 307 10.04 17.41 -31.66
C THR A 307 10.34 16.72 -30.34
N MET A 308 11.34 15.86 -30.34
CA MET A 308 11.80 15.18 -29.13
C MET A 308 13.21 15.64 -28.79
N LEU A 309 13.39 16.16 -27.58
CA LEU A 309 14.67 16.63 -27.04
C LEU A 309 15.12 15.69 -25.91
N LEU A 310 16.41 15.40 -25.87
CA LEU A 310 17.00 14.61 -24.80
C LEU A 310 18.05 15.43 -24.05
N PHE A 311 17.90 15.47 -22.74
CA PHE A 311 18.78 16.17 -21.82
C PHE A 311 19.49 15.17 -20.89
N LYS A 312 20.76 15.46 -20.61
CA LYS A 312 21.55 14.71 -19.64
C LYS A 312 21.88 15.61 -18.45
N GLU A 313 23.17 15.77 -18.13
CA GLU A 313 23.63 16.59 -17.01
C GLU A 313 23.50 18.09 -17.26
N ASP A 314 23.41 18.52 -18.51
CA ASP A 314 23.17 19.92 -18.89
C ASP A 314 21.67 20.11 -19.16
N SER A 315 21.04 20.92 -18.31
CA SER A 315 19.59 21.25 -18.43
C SER A 315 19.34 22.40 -19.42
N GLU A 316 20.39 23.11 -19.87
CA GLU A 316 20.23 24.22 -20.80
C GLU A 316 20.32 23.79 -22.26
N LYS A 317 21.13 22.75 -22.55
CA LYS A 317 21.35 22.27 -23.90
C LYS A 317 20.97 20.81 -24.07
N PRO A 318 20.05 20.48 -25.00
CA PRO A 318 19.77 19.11 -25.34
C PRO A 318 21.01 18.45 -25.97
N VAL A 319 21.26 17.20 -25.63
CA VAL A 319 22.35 16.39 -26.16
C VAL A 319 22.00 15.83 -27.53
N ASP A 320 20.71 15.59 -27.76
CA ASP A 320 20.22 15.01 -29.01
C ASP A 320 18.80 15.50 -29.30
N ILE A 321 18.47 15.64 -30.60
CA ILE A 321 17.20 16.20 -31.05
C ILE A 321 16.69 15.36 -32.22
N ILE A 322 15.41 14.97 -32.18
CA ILE A 322 14.69 14.41 -33.31
C ILE A 322 13.46 15.26 -33.59
N GLN A 323 13.30 15.64 -34.84
CA GLN A 323 12.11 16.28 -35.36
C GLN A 323 11.62 15.52 -36.58
N ALA A 324 10.41 14.97 -36.52
CA ALA A 324 9.85 14.22 -37.63
C ALA A 324 8.32 14.20 -37.58
N ARG A 325 7.69 14.38 -38.73
CA ARG A 325 6.27 14.06 -38.91
C ARG A 325 6.10 12.54 -38.96
N GLY A 326 5.26 11.97 -38.09
CA GLY A 326 5.01 10.52 -38.02
C GLY A 326 6.20 9.74 -37.47
N MET A 327 6.64 10.06 -36.26
CA MET A 327 7.67 9.29 -35.56
C MET A 327 7.22 7.82 -35.40
N LYS A 328 8.08 6.90 -35.81
CA LYS A 328 7.86 5.45 -35.66
C LYS A 328 8.47 4.95 -34.35
N ARG A 329 7.91 3.90 -33.80
CA ARG A 329 8.41 3.27 -32.56
C ARG A 329 9.91 3.00 -32.60
N GLN A 330 10.40 2.40 -33.65
CA GLN A 330 11.80 2.02 -33.81
C GLN A 330 12.74 3.24 -33.67
N ILE A 331 12.37 4.38 -34.27
CA ILE A 331 13.16 5.60 -34.23
C ILE A 331 13.21 6.16 -32.81
N MET A 332 12.06 6.19 -32.11
CA MET A 332 12.01 6.65 -30.72
C MET A 332 12.82 5.74 -29.79
N ASP A 333 12.65 4.43 -29.92
CA ASP A 333 13.37 3.45 -29.10
C ASP A 333 14.88 3.51 -29.34
N GLU A 334 15.32 3.67 -30.59
CA GLU A 334 16.73 3.84 -30.93
C GLU A 334 17.32 5.14 -30.35
N PHE A 335 16.61 6.24 -30.46
CA PHE A 335 17.00 7.52 -29.90
C PHE A 335 17.18 7.45 -28.38
N VAL A 336 16.20 6.89 -27.68
CA VAL A 336 16.25 6.74 -26.23
C VAL A 336 17.33 5.73 -25.83
N SER A 337 17.40 4.58 -26.50
CA SER A 337 18.36 3.52 -26.20
C SER A 337 19.82 3.98 -26.33
N ASN A 338 20.14 4.80 -27.37
CA ASN A 338 21.48 5.34 -27.57
C ASN A 338 21.86 6.33 -26.47
N ASN A 339 20.88 6.96 -25.82
CA ASN A 339 21.08 8.02 -24.85
C ASN A 339 20.56 7.70 -23.45
N LYS A 340 20.20 6.45 -23.15
CA LYS A 340 19.55 6.04 -21.89
C LYS A 340 20.35 6.22 -20.62
N PHE A 341 21.65 6.50 -20.73
CA PHE A 341 22.51 6.79 -19.57
C PHE A 341 22.96 8.24 -19.58
N LEU A 342 23.13 8.80 -18.41
CA LEU A 342 23.89 10.02 -18.20
C LEU A 342 25.31 9.85 -18.76
N GLN A 343 26.05 10.92 -18.91
CA GLN A 343 27.45 10.83 -19.33
C GLN A 343 28.33 10.22 -18.23
N VAL A 344 28.04 10.61 -16.99
CA VAL A 344 28.68 10.07 -15.78
C VAL A 344 27.59 9.69 -14.75
N PRO A 345 26.88 8.57 -14.95
CA PRO A 345 25.84 8.14 -14.00
C PRO A 345 26.45 7.67 -12.69
N ARG A 346 25.71 7.86 -11.60
CA ARG A 346 26.03 7.24 -10.31
C ARG A 346 25.63 5.76 -10.34
N LEU A 347 26.52 4.87 -9.95
CA LEU A 347 26.20 3.44 -9.85
C LEU A 347 25.42 3.17 -8.56
N VAL A 348 24.10 3.13 -8.68
CA VAL A 348 23.16 3.03 -7.55
C VAL A 348 22.67 1.60 -7.32
N ASN A 349 22.83 0.70 -8.27
CA ASN A 349 22.40 -0.70 -8.17
C ASN A 349 23.19 -1.59 -9.13
N GLN A 350 23.07 -2.91 -8.93
CA GLN A 350 23.77 -3.90 -9.75
C GLN A 350 23.32 -3.89 -11.22
N GLN A 351 22.01 -3.69 -11.46
CA GLN A 351 21.47 -3.68 -12.83
C GLN A 351 22.08 -2.55 -13.67
N LEU A 352 22.15 -1.32 -13.12
CA LEU A 352 22.79 -0.20 -13.82
C LEU A 352 24.27 -0.47 -14.12
N PHE A 353 24.98 -1.11 -13.17
CA PHE A 353 26.36 -1.51 -13.38
C PHE A 353 26.51 -2.57 -14.48
N ASP A 354 25.61 -3.55 -14.52
CA ASP A 354 25.61 -4.59 -15.55
C ASP A 354 25.34 -4.03 -16.96
N ASP A 355 24.42 -3.06 -17.05
CA ASP A 355 24.04 -2.43 -18.32
C ASP A 355 25.09 -1.42 -18.82
N LEU A 356 25.69 -0.66 -17.92
CA LEU A 356 26.71 0.36 -18.26
C LEU A 356 28.04 -0.31 -18.58
N CYS A 357 28.45 -1.28 -17.77
CA CYS A 357 29.69 -2.01 -17.82
C CYS A 357 29.49 -3.50 -18.15
N PRO A 358 28.97 -3.85 -19.33
CA PRO A 358 28.63 -5.22 -19.64
C PRO A 358 29.88 -6.12 -19.72
N VAL A 359 29.71 -7.39 -19.35
CA VAL A 359 30.74 -8.40 -19.59
C VAL A 359 30.95 -8.59 -21.08
N LYS A 360 32.20 -8.76 -21.49
CA LYS A 360 32.55 -8.97 -22.90
C LYS A 360 31.81 -10.19 -23.47
N GLN A 361 30.95 -9.99 -24.43
CA GLN A 361 30.36 -11.06 -25.25
C GLN A 361 31.28 -11.43 -26.42
N PHE A 362 31.21 -12.67 -26.90
CA PHE A 362 32.13 -13.26 -27.85
C PHE A 362 32.39 -12.44 -29.15
N HIS A 363 31.40 -11.67 -29.60
CA HIS A 363 31.46 -10.90 -30.85
C HIS A 363 31.48 -9.37 -30.66
N ARG A 364 31.57 -8.85 -29.42
CA ARG A 364 31.56 -7.42 -29.15
C ARG A 364 32.93 -6.89 -28.72
N ARG A 365 33.18 -5.62 -29.00
CA ARG A 365 34.40 -4.91 -28.53
C ARG A 365 34.39 -4.84 -27.00
N ARG A 366 35.56 -4.90 -26.38
CA ARG A 366 35.72 -4.70 -24.93
C ARG A 366 35.22 -3.34 -24.54
N LYS A 367 34.55 -3.21 -23.42
CA LYS A 367 34.18 -1.95 -22.79
C LYS A 367 34.93 -1.81 -21.48
N TYR A 368 35.49 -0.63 -21.27
CA TYR A 368 36.20 -0.27 -20.07
C TYR A 368 35.38 0.75 -19.30
N CYS A 369 35.26 0.57 -18.00
CA CYS A 369 34.57 1.47 -17.11
C CYS A 369 35.57 2.27 -16.28
N VAL A 370 35.46 3.59 -16.34
CA VAL A 370 36.23 4.54 -15.56
C VAL A 370 35.34 4.98 -14.41
N LEU A 371 35.70 4.54 -13.22
CA LEU A 371 34.89 4.73 -12.02
C LEU A 371 35.59 5.73 -11.09
N LEU A 372 34.91 6.84 -10.78
CA LEU A 372 35.32 7.78 -9.75
C LEU A 372 34.72 7.37 -8.41
N ILE A 373 35.56 7.11 -7.41
CA ILE A 373 35.15 6.87 -6.02
C ILE A 373 35.26 8.20 -5.28
N THR A 374 34.13 8.74 -4.84
CA THR A 374 34.06 10.00 -4.10
C THR A 374 33.60 9.81 -2.67
N GLY A 375 34.14 10.61 -1.74
CA GLY A 375 33.81 10.50 -0.31
C GLY A 375 32.58 11.27 0.12
N ASP A 376 31.99 12.09 -0.75
CA ASP A 376 30.90 13.01 -0.40
C ASP A 376 29.56 12.56 -0.98
N ASP A 377 28.55 12.56 -0.09
CA ASP A 377 27.17 12.24 -0.43
C ASP A 377 26.36 13.47 -0.88
N GLN A 378 26.94 14.67 -0.79
CA GLN A 378 26.23 15.91 -1.11
C GLN A 378 26.55 16.39 -2.51
N ALA A 379 25.67 17.26 -3.00
CA ALA A 379 25.63 17.86 -4.32
C ALA A 379 26.97 17.89 -5.09
N PHE A 380 26.87 17.58 -6.35
CA PHE A 380 27.86 17.56 -7.40
C PHE A 380 29.11 18.42 -7.10
N HIS A 381 30.13 17.83 -6.53
CA HIS A 381 31.37 18.46 -6.16
C HIS A 381 32.12 19.04 -7.37
N PRO A 382 32.96 20.08 -7.21
CA PRO A 382 33.84 20.57 -8.28
C PRO A 382 34.66 19.48 -8.96
N GLY A 383 35.13 18.47 -8.18
CA GLY A 383 35.84 17.32 -8.72
C GLY A 383 34.96 16.43 -9.61
N ASN A 384 33.68 16.24 -9.27
CA ASN A 384 32.73 15.51 -10.10
C ASN A 384 32.41 16.30 -11.38
N LYS A 385 32.32 17.63 -11.31
CA LYS A 385 32.13 18.49 -12.47
C LYS A 385 33.30 18.39 -13.43
N ALA A 386 34.53 18.46 -12.92
CA ALA A 386 35.74 18.29 -13.72
C ALA A 386 35.82 16.90 -14.36
N PHE A 387 35.34 15.85 -13.67
CA PHE A 387 35.25 14.50 -14.20
C PHE A 387 34.20 14.38 -15.32
N LEU A 388 33.08 15.09 -15.19
CA LEU A 388 32.06 15.17 -16.24
C LEU A 388 32.60 15.88 -17.48
N GLU A 389 33.31 17.00 -17.31
CA GLU A 389 33.97 17.72 -18.40
C GLU A 389 34.99 16.84 -19.13
N PHE A 390 35.79 16.10 -18.36
CA PHE A 390 36.76 15.13 -18.90
C PHE A 390 36.05 13.99 -19.67
N ALA A 391 34.98 13.43 -19.12
CA ALA A 391 34.20 12.37 -19.76
C ALA A 391 33.56 12.86 -21.08
N SER A 392 33.08 14.10 -21.09
CA SER A 392 32.50 14.74 -22.29
C SER A 392 33.54 14.91 -23.41
N ALA A 393 34.77 15.32 -23.07
CA ALA A 393 35.85 15.46 -24.00
C ALA A 393 36.41 14.12 -24.55
N ASN A 394 36.30 13.05 -23.75
CA ASN A 394 36.84 11.71 -24.08
C ASN A 394 35.75 10.70 -24.44
N LYS A 395 34.66 11.12 -25.06
CA LYS A 395 33.54 10.27 -25.47
C LYS A 395 33.98 9.28 -26.57
N LYS A 396 34.30 8.04 -26.15
CA LYS A 396 34.61 6.90 -27.03
C LYS A 396 33.66 5.74 -26.77
N ASP A 397 33.29 4.99 -27.79
CA ASP A 397 32.33 3.87 -27.64
C ASP A 397 32.85 2.78 -26.72
N VAL A 398 34.14 2.62 -26.54
CA VAL A 398 34.80 1.66 -25.66
C VAL A 398 34.87 2.11 -24.20
N LEU A 399 34.69 3.38 -23.90
CA LEU A 399 34.79 3.94 -22.55
C LEU A 399 33.43 4.27 -21.98
N ARG A 400 33.23 3.93 -20.73
CA ARG A 400 32.07 4.32 -19.94
C ARG A 400 32.56 4.95 -18.64
N PHE A 401 32.03 6.10 -18.32
CA PHE A 401 32.34 6.83 -17.10
C PHE A 401 31.21 6.70 -16.10
N ALA A 402 31.54 6.54 -14.82
CA ALA A 402 30.58 6.50 -13.74
C ALA A 402 31.21 6.96 -12.42
N TYR A 403 30.40 7.22 -11.40
CA TYR A 403 30.91 7.48 -10.06
C TYR A 403 30.12 6.73 -9.00
N VAL A 404 30.73 6.57 -7.83
CA VAL A 404 30.10 5.95 -6.64
C VAL A 404 30.41 6.78 -5.40
N TYR A 405 29.47 6.80 -4.46
CA TYR A 405 29.73 7.31 -3.13
C TYR A 405 30.30 6.20 -2.24
N GLN A 406 31.48 6.46 -1.67
CA GLN A 406 32.18 5.48 -0.84
C GLN A 406 31.32 4.98 0.33
N ARG A 407 30.55 5.87 0.97
CA ARG A 407 29.67 5.52 2.09
C ARG A 407 28.54 4.58 1.70
N GLN A 408 28.00 4.75 0.51
CA GLN A 408 26.86 3.98 0.01
C GLN A 408 27.29 2.59 -0.50
N GLN A 409 28.46 2.52 -1.15
CA GLN A 409 29.02 1.32 -1.79
C GLN A 409 30.31 0.86 -1.11
N GLN A 410 30.31 0.80 0.22
CA GLN A 410 31.49 0.36 1.00
C GLN A 410 32.07 -0.99 0.56
N PRO A 411 31.25 -2.04 0.32
CA PRO A 411 31.80 -3.34 -0.07
C PRO A 411 32.56 -3.29 -1.41
N LEU A 412 32.05 -2.52 -2.38
CA LEU A 412 32.72 -2.32 -3.66
C LEU A 412 34.07 -1.59 -3.48
N CYS A 413 34.07 -0.51 -2.70
CA CYS A 413 35.26 0.29 -2.46
C CYS A 413 36.34 -0.49 -1.70
N GLN A 414 35.96 -1.35 -0.76
CA GLN A 414 36.87 -2.25 -0.04
C GLN A 414 37.47 -3.28 -0.96
N ALA A 415 36.70 -3.89 -1.87
CA ALA A 415 37.16 -4.87 -2.82
C ALA A 415 38.20 -4.28 -3.80
N LEU A 416 38.08 -2.98 -4.13
CA LEU A 416 39.02 -2.25 -4.96
C LEU A 416 40.19 -1.65 -4.18
N LEU A 417 40.22 -1.79 -2.83
CA LEU A 417 41.28 -1.34 -1.91
C LEU A 417 41.63 0.16 -2.01
N HIS A 418 40.72 1.02 -2.45
CA HIS A 418 40.99 2.45 -2.69
C HIS A 418 39.95 3.36 -2.07
N ASN A 419 40.41 4.41 -1.41
CA ASN A 419 39.63 5.54 -0.96
C ASN A 419 39.87 6.71 -1.90
N GLN A 420 38.81 7.34 -2.44
CA GLN A 420 38.86 8.55 -3.25
C GLN A 420 39.84 8.46 -4.43
N ALA A 421 39.61 7.54 -5.33
CA ALA A 421 40.46 7.32 -6.49
C ALA A 421 39.64 7.13 -7.76
N VAL A 422 40.27 7.33 -8.91
CA VAL A 422 39.75 6.88 -10.19
C VAL A 422 40.24 5.48 -10.47
N VAL A 423 39.34 4.57 -10.80
CA VAL A 423 39.65 3.17 -11.10
C VAL A 423 39.18 2.85 -12.51
N ILE A 424 40.07 2.30 -13.33
CA ILE A 424 39.71 1.77 -14.64
C ILE A 424 39.53 0.27 -14.51
N LEU A 425 38.35 -0.26 -14.92
CA LEU A 425 38.04 -1.66 -14.80
C LEU A 425 37.43 -2.26 -16.07
N GLU A 426 37.68 -3.56 -16.27
CA GLU A 426 37.05 -4.41 -17.28
C GLU A 426 36.36 -5.59 -16.59
N ARG A 427 35.10 -5.80 -16.85
CA ARG A 427 34.37 -6.97 -16.31
C ARG A 427 34.65 -8.22 -17.13
N ARG A 428 35.03 -9.30 -16.44
CA ARG A 428 35.35 -10.60 -17.03
C ARG A 428 34.23 -11.63 -16.90
N SER A 429 33.44 -11.53 -15.84
CA SER A 429 32.36 -12.50 -15.54
C SER A 429 31.17 -11.82 -14.90
N HIS A 430 30.00 -12.39 -15.08
CA HIS A 430 28.78 -12.01 -14.33
C HIS A 430 28.89 -12.29 -12.82
N ALA A 431 29.78 -13.19 -12.41
CA ALA A 431 30.10 -13.49 -11.01
C ALA A 431 31.01 -12.45 -10.33
N GLY A 432 31.07 -11.22 -10.85
CA GLY A 432 31.78 -10.10 -10.24
C GLY A 432 33.30 -10.07 -10.51
N LYS A 433 33.89 -10.99 -11.28
CA LYS A 433 35.33 -10.94 -11.59
C LYS A 433 35.66 -9.77 -12.52
N VAL A 434 36.59 -8.93 -12.10
CA VAL A 434 37.07 -7.77 -12.85
C VAL A 434 38.58 -7.73 -12.92
N MET A 435 39.10 -7.18 -14.01
CA MET A 435 40.48 -6.69 -14.10
C MET A 435 40.43 -5.19 -13.91
N TYR A 436 41.31 -4.64 -13.08
CA TYR A 436 41.29 -3.24 -12.79
C TYR A 436 42.70 -2.62 -12.63
N ARG A 437 42.75 -1.30 -12.70
CA ARG A 437 43.90 -0.49 -12.34
C ARG A 437 43.43 0.81 -11.69
N SER A 438 44.01 1.16 -10.57
CA SER A 438 43.83 2.46 -9.95
C SER A 438 44.76 3.51 -10.57
N VAL A 439 44.24 4.69 -10.78
CA VAL A 439 45.01 5.85 -11.17
C VAL A 439 45.61 6.47 -9.91
N SER A 440 46.92 6.56 -9.84
CA SER A 440 47.65 7.07 -8.68
C SER A 440 47.41 8.58 -8.50
N GLY A 441 47.31 9.06 -7.26
CA GLY A 441 47.28 10.46 -6.88
C GLY A 441 45.96 11.05 -6.43
N GLY A 442 44.86 10.26 -6.43
CA GLY A 442 43.55 10.80 -6.11
C GLY A 442 42.90 11.54 -7.29
N TRP A 443 41.78 12.23 -7.03
CA TRP A 443 41.08 13.04 -8.04
C TRP A 443 40.57 14.34 -7.40
N ASN A 444 41.17 15.46 -7.74
CA ASN A 444 40.75 16.80 -7.34
C ASN A 444 40.18 17.61 -8.50
N GLY A 445 40.26 17.07 -9.74
CA GLY A 445 39.84 17.75 -10.96
C GLY A 445 40.85 18.75 -11.49
N SER A 446 42.11 18.67 -11.04
CA SER A 446 43.21 19.48 -11.57
C SER A 446 43.56 19.11 -13.02
N GLU A 447 44.22 19.99 -13.74
CA GLU A 447 44.70 19.68 -15.10
C GLU A 447 45.73 18.54 -15.10
N GLU A 448 46.48 18.38 -14.02
CA GLU A 448 47.43 17.27 -13.83
C GLU A 448 46.68 15.94 -13.73
N ASP A 449 45.59 15.89 -12.95
CA ASP A 449 44.76 14.67 -12.82
C ASP A 449 44.14 14.29 -14.16
N LYS A 450 43.64 15.30 -14.91
CA LYS A 450 43.09 15.08 -16.26
C LYS A 450 44.14 14.55 -17.22
N TYR A 451 45.34 15.11 -17.18
CA TYR A 451 46.45 14.65 -18.01
C TYR A 451 46.87 13.21 -17.68
N HIS A 452 47.05 12.91 -16.40
CA HIS A 452 47.38 11.55 -15.96
C HIS A 452 46.33 10.54 -16.34
N LEU A 453 45.04 10.84 -16.12
CA LEU A 453 43.96 9.96 -16.54
C LEU A 453 43.94 9.75 -18.04
N HIS A 454 44.18 10.82 -18.83
CA HIS A 454 44.23 10.73 -20.28
C HIS A 454 45.39 9.82 -20.76
N GLU A 455 46.58 9.98 -20.20
CA GLU A 455 47.72 9.13 -20.47
C GLU A 455 47.44 7.65 -20.18
N GLN A 456 46.83 7.36 -19.04
CA GLN A 456 46.45 5.99 -18.68
C GLN A 456 45.41 5.39 -19.65
N LEU A 457 44.45 6.20 -20.13
CA LEU A 457 43.46 5.74 -21.11
C LEU A 457 44.09 5.55 -22.50
N GLU A 458 45.11 6.29 -22.88
CA GLU A 458 45.88 6.06 -24.12
C GLU A 458 46.70 4.76 -24.03
N LEU A 459 47.38 4.52 -22.91
CA LEU A 459 48.13 3.29 -22.68
C LEU A 459 47.19 2.06 -22.73
N LEU A 460 46.00 2.17 -22.15
CA LEU A 460 44.98 1.11 -22.21
C LEU A 460 44.55 0.78 -23.64
N GLN A 461 44.49 1.77 -24.52
CA GLN A 461 44.12 1.56 -25.92
C GLN A 461 45.24 0.88 -26.73
N LYS A 462 46.52 1.16 -26.38
CA LYS A 462 47.70 0.56 -27.02
C LYS A 462 47.96 -0.85 -26.55
N ASP A 463 47.76 -1.13 -25.24
CA ASP A 463 47.98 -2.43 -24.63
C ASP A 463 46.77 -2.91 -23.84
N PRO A 464 46.00 -3.87 -24.38
CA PRO A 464 44.83 -4.47 -23.67
C PRO A 464 45.19 -5.24 -22.39
N THR A 465 46.47 -5.58 -22.17
CA THR A 465 46.98 -6.27 -20.96
C THR A 465 47.39 -5.29 -19.86
N TYR A 466 47.15 -4.00 -20.07
CA TYR A 466 47.52 -2.92 -19.17
C TYR A 466 46.87 -3.04 -17.77
N LEU A 467 45.66 -3.62 -17.66
CA LEU A 467 45.03 -3.90 -16.41
C LEU A 467 45.64 -5.16 -15.76
N ARG A 468 46.38 -4.97 -14.65
CA ARG A 468 47.15 -6.04 -14.03
C ARG A 468 46.56 -6.62 -12.75
N SER A 469 45.74 -5.86 -12.07
CA SER A 469 45.10 -6.31 -10.80
C SER A 469 43.75 -6.97 -11.09
N ASP A 470 43.50 -8.08 -10.39
CA ASP A 470 42.21 -8.76 -10.43
C ASP A 470 41.51 -8.64 -9.07
N ALA A 471 40.20 -8.56 -9.11
CA ALA A 471 39.35 -8.55 -7.94
C ALA A 471 38.00 -9.24 -8.23
N THR A 472 37.36 -9.69 -7.17
CA THR A 472 35.96 -10.13 -7.23
C THR A 472 35.12 -9.08 -6.53
N LEU A 473 34.31 -8.38 -7.31
CA LEU A 473 33.42 -7.36 -6.77
C LEU A 473 32.18 -8.01 -6.14
N PRO A 474 31.76 -7.56 -4.96
CA PRO A 474 30.47 -7.90 -4.40
C PRO A 474 29.35 -7.25 -5.22
N GLU A 475 28.11 -7.70 -5.02
CA GLU A 475 26.95 -7.04 -5.59
C GLU A 475 26.79 -5.62 -5.00
N LEU A 476 26.40 -4.67 -5.85
CA LEU A 476 26.17 -3.30 -5.42
C LEU A 476 24.91 -3.20 -4.57
N ASN A 477 24.99 -2.42 -3.51
CA ASN A 477 23.83 -2.06 -2.70
C ASN A 477 22.85 -1.26 -3.55
N ASN A 478 21.56 -1.58 -3.47
CA ASN A 478 20.54 -0.83 -4.16
C ASN A 478 20.16 0.43 -3.35
N GLU A 479 20.72 1.59 -3.73
CA GLU A 479 20.49 2.88 -3.07
C GLU A 479 19.09 3.44 -3.31
N MET A 480 18.42 2.98 -4.39
CA MET A 480 17.07 3.40 -4.79
C MET A 480 16.00 2.43 -4.30
N ALA A 481 16.36 1.41 -3.55
CA ALA A 481 15.41 0.46 -3.02
C ALA A 481 14.43 1.18 -2.06
N PRO A 482 13.12 1.03 -2.25
CA PRO A 482 12.16 1.57 -1.31
C PRO A 482 12.38 0.93 0.07
N ILE A 483 12.17 1.73 1.12
CA ILE A 483 12.25 1.24 2.50
C ILE A 483 11.36 -0.01 2.62
N LEU A 484 11.86 -1.05 3.30
CA LEU A 484 11.18 -2.35 3.43
C LEU A 484 9.69 -2.24 3.79
N ILE A 485 9.33 -1.25 4.61
CA ILE A 485 7.94 -0.98 5.00
C ILE A 485 7.10 -0.56 3.79
N ILE A 486 7.62 0.32 2.92
CA ILE A 486 6.93 0.79 1.71
C ILE A 486 6.79 -0.36 0.71
N GLN A 487 7.82 -1.18 0.58
CA GLN A 487 7.79 -2.36 -0.28
C GLN A 487 6.74 -3.37 0.20
N TRP A 488 6.67 -3.62 1.51
CA TRP A 488 5.66 -4.48 2.12
C TRP A 488 4.24 -3.91 1.95
N MET A 489 4.06 -2.59 2.16
CA MET A 489 2.78 -1.91 1.95
C MET A 489 2.32 -2.00 0.49
N ASN A 490 3.21 -1.79 -0.47
CA ASN A 490 2.89 -1.91 -1.89
C ASN A 490 2.51 -3.35 -2.25
N SER A 491 3.26 -4.36 -1.75
CA SER A 491 2.91 -5.77 -1.96
C SER A 491 1.57 -6.14 -1.33
N ALA A 492 1.28 -5.63 -0.13
CA ALA A 492 -0.01 -5.84 0.53
C ALA A 492 -1.16 -5.17 -0.24
N TYR A 493 -0.95 -3.94 -0.73
CA TYR A 493 -1.92 -3.24 -1.57
C TYR A 493 -2.20 -4.00 -2.88
N ASP A 494 -1.14 -4.45 -3.55
CA ASP A 494 -1.25 -5.23 -4.78
C ASP A 494 -2.03 -6.53 -4.56
N TYR A 495 -1.77 -7.21 -3.44
CA TYR A 495 -2.49 -8.43 -3.05
C TYR A 495 -3.98 -8.17 -2.76
N ILE A 496 -4.29 -7.04 -2.08
CA ILE A 496 -5.67 -6.63 -1.82
C ILE A 496 -6.42 -6.32 -3.12
N VAL A 497 -5.78 -5.59 -4.05
CA VAL A 497 -6.36 -5.29 -5.37
C VAL A 497 -6.60 -6.58 -6.15
N GLN A 498 -5.67 -7.51 -6.13
CA GLN A 498 -5.83 -8.81 -6.80
C GLN A 498 -6.99 -9.62 -6.20
N ILE A 499 -7.12 -9.68 -4.87
CA ILE A 499 -8.26 -10.31 -4.21
C ILE A 499 -9.57 -9.62 -4.60
N TYR A 500 -9.58 -8.28 -4.66
CA TYR A 500 -10.76 -7.51 -5.03
C TYR A 500 -11.19 -7.80 -6.48
N ASP A 501 -10.25 -7.86 -7.41
CA ASP A 501 -10.50 -8.20 -8.80
C ASP A 501 -10.97 -9.66 -8.94
N ASP A 502 -10.34 -10.59 -8.26
CA ASP A 502 -10.75 -11.99 -8.21
C ASP A 502 -12.17 -12.13 -7.63
N LEU A 503 -12.52 -11.34 -6.63
CA LEU A 503 -13.83 -11.37 -5.98
C LEU A 503 -14.94 -10.80 -6.87
N LEU A 504 -14.64 -9.76 -7.67
CA LEU A 504 -15.59 -9.15 -8.60
C LEU A 504 -15.83 -9.98 -9.86
N TYR A 505 -14.79 -10.63 -10.38
CA TYR A 505 -14.81 -11.26 -11.70
C TYR A 505 -14.76 -12.79 -11.66
N SER A 506 -14.50 -13.38 -10.49
CA SER A 506 -14.49 -14.83 -10.30
C SER A 506 -15.90 -15.41 -10.17
N ASN A 507 -16.05 -16.70 -10.54
CA ASN A 507 -17.28 -17.43 -10.32
C ASN A 507 -17.57 -17.52 -8.82
N TRP A 508 -18.59 -16.82 -8.35
CA TRP A 508 -19.06 -16.82 -6.95
C TRP A 508 -19.21 -18.21 -6.34
N ARG A 509 -19.51 -19.21 -7.18
CA ARG A 509 -19.65 -20.61 -6.73
C ARG A 509 -18.33 -21.25 -6.30
N GLU A 510 -17.25 -20.93 -6.96
CA GLU A 510 -15.91 -21.46 -6.62
C GLU A 510 -15.30 -20.72 -5.42
N MET A 511 -15.65 -19.43 -5.26
CA MET A 511 -15.18 -18.61 -4.15
C MET A 511 -15.98 -18.79 -2.86
N MET A 512 -17.23 -19.28 -2.92
CA MET A 512 -18.09 -19.47 -1.73
C MET A 512 -17.46 -20.32 -0.63
N PRO A 513 -16.77 -21.43 -0.89
CA PRO A 513 -16.09 -22.19 0.15
C PRO A 513 -14.96 -21.40 0.83
N ILE A 514 -14.18 -20.66 0.04
CA ILE A 514 -13.06 -19.84 0.54
C ILE A 514 -13.60 -18.66 1.36
N LEU A 515 -14.63 -17.98 0.86
CA LEU A 515 -15.31 -16.90 1.58
C LEU A 515 -15.93 -17.40 2.89
N SER A 516 -16.55 -18.57 2.88
CA SER A 516 -17.15 -19.16 4.10
C SER A 516 -16.08 -19.48 5.14
N LEU A 517 -14.89 -19.97 4.73
CA LEU A 517 -13.75 -20.20 5.60
C LEU A 517 -13.20 -18.88 6.18
N ILE A 518 -13.06 -17.84 5.34
CA ILE A 518 -12.62 -16.52 5.79
C ILE A 518 -13.63 -15.91 6.77
N PHE A 519 -14.92 -15.95 6.44
CA PHE A 519 -15.98 -15.46 7.33
C PHE A 519 -16.04 -16.25 8.65
N SER A 520 -15.87 -17.56 8.61
CA SER A 520 -15.83 -18.37 9.84
C SER A 520 -14.60 -18.06 10.69
N ALA A 521 -13.42 -17.88 10.08
CA ALA A 521 -12.21 -17.47 10.78
C ALA A 521 -12.34 -16.06 11.36
N LEU A 522 -12.88 -15.11 10.61
CA LEU A 522 -13.18 -13.76 11.08
C LEU A 522 -14.23 -13.78 12.22
N PHE A 523 -15.27 -14.60 12.09
CA PHE A 523 -16.28 -14.76 13.14
C PHE A 523 -15.69 -15.34 14.42
N ILE A 524 -14.76 -16.30 14.33
CA ILE A 524 -14.04 -16.84 15.48
C ILE A 524 -13.15 -15.75 16.11
N LEU A 525 -12.37 -15.03 15.31
CA LEU A 525 -11.47 -13.98 15.79
C LEU A 525 -12.24 -12.78 16.38
N PHE A 526 -13.21 -12.24 15.65
CA PHE A 526 -14.01 -11.11 16.11
C PHE A 526 -15.04 -11.54 17.16
N GLY A 527 -15.60 -12.74 17.06
CA GLY A 527 -16.49 -13.31 18.05
C GLY A 527 -15.81 -13.44 19.40
N THR A 528 -14.57 -13.89 19.45
CA THR A 528 -13.80 -13.94 20.70
C THR A 528 -13.54 -12.54 21.26
N VAL A 529 -13.21 -11.56 20.40
CA VAL A 529 -13.01 -10.16 20.81
C VAL A 529 -14.31 -9.52 21.28
N ILE A 530 -15.42 -9.77 20.58
CA ILE A 530 -16.75 -9.29 20.96
C ILE A 530 -17.19 -9.94 22.28
N ILE A 531 -17.05 -11.26 22.42
CA ILE A 531 -17.37 -11.97 23.67
C ILE A 531 -16.50 -11.43 24.82
N GLN A 532 -15.20 -11.18 24.61
CA GLN A 532 -14.33 -10.56 25.60
C GLN A 532 -14.73 -9.11 25.92
N ALA A 533 -15.17 -8.34 24.92
CA ALA A 533 -15.64 -6.97 25.13
C ALA A 533 -16.97 -6.93 25.90
N PHE A 534 -17.89 -7.85 25.60
CA PHE A 534 -19.17 -7.97 26.33
C PHE A 534 -19.05 -8.71 27.66
N SER A 535 -18.06 -9.60 27.82
CA SER A 535 -17.79 -10.30 29.07
C SER A 535 -16.92 -9.49 30.04
N ARG A 536 -16.38 -8.35 29.62
CA ARG A 536 -15.76 -7.41 30.54
C ARG A 536 -16.88 -6.83 31.38
N PRO A 537 -16.89 -7.04 32.72
CA PRO A 537 -17.86 -6.37 33.58
C PRO A 537 -17.73 -4.86 33.30
N PRO A 538 -18.85 -4.12 33.31
CA PRO A 538 -18.80 -2.68 33.11
C PRO A 538 -17.75 -2.12 34.09
N LYS A 539 -16.78 -1.35 33.59
CA LYS A 539 -15.84 -0.64 34.45
C LYS A 539 -16.70 0.13 35.41
N LYS A 540 -16.66 -0.28 36.72
CA LYS A 540 -17.33 0.48 37.76
C LYS A 540 -16.69 1.86 37.73
N ASP A 541 -17.42 2.88 37.34
CA ASP A 541 -16.96 4.28 37.30
C ASP A 541 -16.73 4.84 38.72
N PHE A 542 -16.75 3.98 39.74
CA PHE A 542 -16.59 4.38 41.13
C PHE A 542 -15.63 3.43 41.85
N VAL A 543 -14.73 4.04 42.63
CA VAL A 543 -13.86 3.32 43.56
C VAL A 543 -14.72 2.74 44.68
N GLU A 544 -14.49 1.48 45.01
CA GLU A 544 -15.13 0.85 46.17
C GLU A 544 -14.47 1.34 47.43
N VAL A 545 -15.16 2.22 48.19
CA VAL A 545 -14.67 2.79 49.42
C VAL A 545 -15.28 2.03 50.59
N THR A 546 -14.47 1.36 51.38
CA THR A 546 -14.92 0.48 52.48
C THR A 546 -15.10 1.24 53.78
N GLU A 547 -16.13 0.93 54.60
CA GLU A 547 -16.26 1.52 55.95
C GLU A 547 -15.23 0.91 56.90
N LEU A 548 -14.54 1.77 57.70
CA LEU A 548 -13.69 1.31 58.77
C LEU A 548 -14.54 0.83 59.96
N THR A 549 -14.62 -0.47 60.08
CA THR A 549 -15.20 -1.21 61.22
C THR A 549 -14.06 -1.88 61.99
N ASP A 550 -14.30 -2.41 63.19
CA ASP A 550 -13.26 -3.09 63.98
C ASP A 550 -12.49 -4.16 63.19
N ILE A 551 -13.19 -4.90 62.30
CA ILE A 551 -12.59 -5.94 61.46
C ILE A 551 -11.74 -5.30 60.35
N THR A 552 -12.32 -4.34 59.61
CA THR A 552 -11.63 -3.67 58.48
C THR A 552 -10.52 -2.73 58.95
N TYR A 553 -10.60 -2.20 60.17
CA TYR A 553 -9.54 -1.42 60.77
C TYR A 553 -8.26 -2.24 61.02
N ILE A 554 -8.40 -3.46 61.50
CA ILE A 554 -7.27 -4.38 61.68
C ILE A 554 -6.66 -4.76 60.34
N SER A 555 -7.46 -5.09 59.36
CA SER A 555 -6.99 -5.53 58.03
C SER A 555 -6.40 -4.39 57.21
N ASN A 556 -7.06 -3.23 57.19
CA ASN A 556 -6.72 -2.11 56.30
C ASN A 556 -5.78 -1.07 56.93
N LEU A 557 -5.47 -1.18 58.24
CA LEU A 557 -4.50 -0.29 58.90
C LEU A 557 -3.43 -1.09 59.63
N VAL A 558 -3.76 -1.92 60.62
CA VAL A 558 -2.79 -2.57 61.49
C VAL A 558 -1.97 -3.65 60.79
N LYS A 559 -2.65 -4.51 60.01
CA LYS A 559 -2.03 -5.62 59.26
C LYS A 559 -1.76 -5.31 57.77
N LEU A 560 -1.80 -4.02 57.38
CA LEU A 560 -1.54 -3.62 55.99
C LEU A 560 -0.09 -3.94 55.62
N ARG A 561 0.13 -4.41 54.41
CA ARG A 561 1.47 -4.79 53.88
C ARG A 561 2.42 -3.59 53.88
N PRO A 562 3.73 -3.82 54.05
CA PRO A 562 4.73 -2.74 53.90
C PRO A 562 4.61 -2.04 52.52
N GLY A 563 4.65 -0.69 52.54
CA GLY A 563 4.52 0.10 51.31
C GLY A 563 3.09 0.47 50.92
N HIS A 564 2.05 -0.09 51.57
CA HIS A 564 0.67 0.28 51.32
C HIS A 564 0.21 1.42 52.26
N ILE A 565 -0.70 2.25 51.75
CA ILE A 565 -1.27 3.39 52.44
C ILE A 565 -2.79 3.30 52.36
N ASN A 566 -3.49 3.51 53.49
CA ASN A 566 -4.94 3.60 53.50
C ASN A 566 -5.39 5.06 53.56
N VAL A 567 -6.11 5.52 52.56
CA VAL A 567 -6.65 6.87 52.44
C VAL A 567 -8.08 6.88 53.00
N VAL A 568 -8.25 7.53 54.13
CA VAL A 568 -9.47 7.49 54.93
C VAL A 568 -10.18 8.83 54.88
N LEU A 569 -11.41 8.88 54.38
CA LEU A 569 -12.28 10.04 54.45
C LEU A 569 -13.07 10.04 55.78
N VAL A 570 -12.99 11.14 56.54
CA VAL A 570 -13.83 11.34 57.74
C VAL A 570 -15.15 11.99 57.32
N LEU A 571 -16.26 11.41 57.71
CA LEU A 571 -17.61 11.90 57.37
C LEU A 571 -18.60 11.70 58.52
N THR A 572 -19.71 12.41 58.47
CA THR A 572 -20.86 12.25 59.37
C THR A 572 -22.04 11.61 58.64
N ASN A 573 -23.02 11.07 59.37
CA ASN A 573 -24.23 10.49 58.76
C ASN A 573 -24.93 11.48 57.81
N ALA A 574 -25.00 12.75 58.16
CA ALA A 574 -25.60 13.81 57.35
C ALA A 574 -24.82 14.11 56.08
N SER A 575 -23.47 13.98 56.08
CA SER A 575 -22.59 14.30 54.94
C SER A 575 -22.22 13.07 54.09
N LYS A 576 -22.57 11.85 54.52
CA LYS A 576 -22.13 10.57 53.94
C LYS A 576 -22.30 10.53 52.42
N ASN A 577 -23.53 10.71 51.93
CA ASN A 577 -23.84 10.51 50.53
C ASN A 577 -23.15 11.56 49.61
N ALA A 578 -23.03 12.81 50.07
CA ALA A 578 -22.43 13.89 49.29
C ALA A 578 -20.88 13.78 49.26
N LEU A 579 -20.25 13.59 50.41
CA LEU A 579 -18.79 13.51 50.53
C LEU A 579 -18.25 12.21 49.94
N LEU A 580 -18.93 11.08 50.11
CA LEU A 580 -18.48 9.79 49.61
C LEU A 580 -18.47 9.77 48.06
N ARG A 581 -19.52 10.29 47.43
CA ARG A 581 -19.57 10.39 45.95
C ARG A 581 -18.46 11.28 45.40
N LYS A 582 -18.23 12.43 46.00
CA LYS A 582 -17.17 13.35 45.59
C LYS A 582 -15.79 12.74 45.83
N PHE A 583 -15.55 12.14 46.97
CA PHE A 583 -14.32 11.45 47.28
C PHE A 583 -14.02 10.34 46.29
N ALA A 584 -14.98 9.45 46.02
CA ALA A 584 -14.81 8.36 45.06
C ALA A 584 -14.48 8.88 43.64
N LYS A 585 -15.04 10.03 43.23
CA LYS A 585 -14.74 10.68 41.97
C LYS A 585 -13.30 11.26 41.94
N GLU A 586 -12.90 12.00 43.01
CA GLU A 586 -11.57 12.63 43.09
C GLU A 586 -10.43 11.60 43.17
N VAL A 587 -10.64 10.46 43.84
CA VAL A 587 -9.63 9.41 43.96
C VAL A 587 -9.65 8.38 42.83
N PHE A 588 -10.58 8.49 41.91
CA PHE A 588 -10.74 7.52 40.81
C PHE A 588 -9.50 7.37 39.94
N SER A 589 -8.82 8.48 39.62
CA SER A 589 -7.55 8.48 38.86
C SER A 589 -6.43 7.68 39.53
N PHE A 590 -6.50 7.49 40.85
CA PHE A 590 -5.52 6.76 41.65
C PHE A 590 -5.92 5.33 41.97
N SER A 591 -7.11 4.90 41.56
CA SER A 591 -7.68 3.57 41.84
C SER A 591 -6.91 2.41 41.24
N GLY A 592 -6.13 2.66 40.16
CA GLY A 592 -5.25 1.69 39.53
C GLY A 592 -3.99 1.35 40.32
N THR A 593 -3.70 2.09 41.40
CA THR A 593 -2.47 1.91 42.20
C THR A 593 -2.72 0.83 43.27
N GLN A 594 -2.07 -0.32 43.14
CA GLN A 594 -2.26 -1.48 44.02
C GLN A 594 -1.85 -1.20 45.50
N THR A 595 -1.09 -0.15 45.73
CA THR A 595 -0.58 0.22 47.08
C THR A 595 -1.50 1.15 47.83
N LEU A 596 -2.56 1.70 47.20
CA LEU A 596 -3.53 2.58 47.84
C LEU A 596 -4.83 1.84 48.14
N HIS A 597 -5.33 1.98 49.38
CA HIS A 597 -6.62 1.51 49.84
C HIS A 597 -7.49 2.71 50.18
N PHE A 598 -8.77 2.64 49.89
CA PHE A 598 -9.70 3.74 50.14
C PHE A 598 -10.77 3.30 51.13
N SER A 599 -10.87 4.08 52.22
CA SER A 599 -11.84 3.80 53.29
C SER A 599 -12.52 5.07 53.75
N PHE A 600 -13.58 4.95 54.51
CA PHE A 600 -14.17 6.08 55.22
C PHE A 600 -14.41 5.74 56.68
N LEU A 601 -14.29 6.77 57.56
CA LEU A 601 -14.58 6.70 58.96
C LEU A 601 -15.83 7.54 59.28
N ASN A 602 -16.78 6.94 59.99
CA ASN A 602 -17.95 7.66 60.44
C ASN A 602 -17.67 8.32 61.81
N ALA A 603 -17.55 9.65 61.77
CA ALA A 603 -17.27 10.43 62.98
C ALA A 603 -18.39 10.41 64.02
N ASP A 604 -19.63 10.18 63.63
CA ASP A 604 -20.77 10.04 64.57
C ASP A 604 -20.70 8.74 65.38
N LYS A 605 -20.13 7.67 64.75
CA LYS A 605 -19.96 6.37 65.43
C LYS A 605 -18.69 6.31 66.27
N HIS A 606 -17.60 6.97 65.82
CA HIS A 606 -16.27 6.93 66.44
C HIS A 606 -15.77 8.34 66.79
N ARG A 607 -16.51 9.05 67.64
CA ARG A 607 -16.27 10.45 68.03
C ARG A 607 -14.90 10.68 68.63
N HIS A 608 -14.43 9.74 69.43
CA HIS A 608 -13.17 9.83 70.19
C HIS A 608 -11.92 9.61 69.35
N TRP A 609 -12.08 8.94 68.14
CA TRP A 609 -10.94 8.45 67.36
C TRP A 609 -10.10 9.58 66.75
N MET A 610 -10.71 10.58 66.13
CA MET A 610 -10.00 11.72 65.55
C MET A 610 -9.27 12.58 66.59
N PRO A 611 -9.93 12.97 67.70
CA PRO A 611 -9.22 13.69 68.82
C PRO A 611 -8.07 12.89 69.40
N SER A 612 -8.24 11.60 69.67
CA SER A 612 -7.19 10.71 70.17
C SER A 612 -6.00 10.60 69.23
N LEU A 613 -6.25 10.52 67.88
CA LEU A 613 -5.21 10.48 66.88
C LEU A 613 -4.40 11.81 66.86
N LEU A 614 -5.07 12.95 66.92
CA LEU A 614 -4.45 14.26 66.88
C LEU A 614 -3.71 14.59 68.22
N CYS A 615 -4.25 14.15 69.35
CA CYS A 615 -3.57 14.30 70.64
C CYS A 615 -2.34 13.41 70.82
N SER A 616 -2.26 12.27 70.07
CA SER A 616 -1.10 11.39 70.14
C SER A 616 0.13 11.91 69.42
N THR A 617 -0.02 12.95 68.58
CA THR A 617 1.10 13.62 67.90
C THR A 617 1.81 14.62 68.78
N SER A 618 3.11 14.44 69.01
CA SER A 618 3.91 15.24 69.95
C SER A 618 3.98 16.74 69.56
N GLY A 619 3.52 17.57 70.45
CA GLY A 619 4.10 18.88 70.84
C GLY A 619 3.58 20.15 70.19
N ALA A 620 3.11 20.20 68.98
CA ALA A 620 2.82 21.47 68.28
C ALA A 620 1.33 21.84 68.16
N MET A 621 0.41 20.88 68.28
CA MET A 621 -1.04 21.09 68.06
C MET A 621 -1.89 21.15 69.35
N ARG A 622 -1.26 21.13 70.51
CA ARG A 622 -1.96 21.07 71.81
C ARG A 622 -2.69 22.36 72.24
N ARG A 623 -2.54 23.47 71.50
CA ARG A 623 -3.08 24.78 71.89
C ARG A 623 -4.41 25.17 71.22
N GLU A 624 -4.91 24.41 70.28
CA GLU A 624 -6.12 24.76 69.47
C GLU A 624 -7.38 23.94 69.82
N VAL A 625 -7.31 23.00 70.79
CA VAL A 625 -8.39 22.02 71.03
C VAL A 625 -9.14 22.27 72.34
N HIS A 626 -9.06 23.43 72.97
CA HIS A 626 -9.87 23.73 74.16
C HIS A 626 -10.86 24.86 73.90
N SER A 627 -12.06 24.49 73.29
CA SER A 627 -13.34 25.16 73.56
C SER A 627 -14.48 24.43 72.88
N ASP A 628 -15.48 24.04 73.63
CA ASP A 628 -16.87 23.68 73.29
C ASP A 628 -17.14 22.20 72.89
N GLU A 629 -17.62 21.42 73.86
CA GLU A 629 -17.83 19.94 73.79
C GLU A 629 -19.01 19.48 72.97
N ASP A 630 -19.89 20.35 72.42
CA ASP A 630 -21.11 19.93 71.65
C ASP A 630 -21.07 20.14 70.11
N GLU A 631 -20.03 20.75 69.55
CA GLU A 631 -19.88 20.98 68.13
C GLU A 631 -18.79 20.11 67.44
N GLU A 632 -18.12 19.24 68.16
CA GLU A 632 -16.83 18.64 67.80
C GLU A 632 -16.94 17.56 66.67
N SER A 633 -18.01 16.77 66.62
CA SER A 633 -18.15 15.71 65.61
C SER A 633 -18.48 16.25 64.22
N ALA A 634 -19.17 17.39 64.11
CA ALA A 634 -19.48 18.05 62.83
C ALA A 634 -18.24 18.74 62.22
N ASN A 635 -17.24 19.05 63.04
CA ASN A 635 -16.05 19.81 62.61
C ASN A 635 -15.03 18.98 61.79
N TYR A 636 -14.98 17.65 61.96
CA TYR A 636 -14.03 16.79 61.23
C TYR A 636 -14.55 16.26 59.88
N ALA A 637 -15.80 16.49 59.55
CA ALA A 637 -16.37 16.01 58.26
C ALA A 637 -15.71 16.67 57.04
N GLY A 638 -15.10 15.87 56.17
CA GLY A 638 -14.35 16.30 55.00
C GLY A 638 -12.84 16.26 55.13
N HIS A 639 -12.31 15.93 56.33
CA HIS A 639 -10.88 15.64 56.47
C HIS A 639 -10.53 14.32 55.80
N VAL A 640 -9.36 14.24 55.16
CA VAL A 640 -8.84 13.00 54.59
C VAL A 640 -7.47 12.69 55.20
N LEU A 641 -7.30 11.44 55.58
CA LEU A 641 -6.09 10.95 56.22
C LEU A 641 -5.44 9.88 55.34
N ALA A 642 -4.16 10.02 55.04
CA ALA A 642 -3.39 8.93 54.46
C ALA A 642 -2.59 8.22 55.56
N LEU A 643 -3.03 7.03 55.92
CA LEU A 643 -2.52 6.27 57.07
C LEU A 643 -1.53 5.21 56.62
N ASN A 644 -0.31 5.21 57.14
CA ASN A 644 0.65 4.13 56.94
C ASN A 644 0.77 3.29 58.21
N GLY A 645 0.10 2.17 58.26
CA GLY A 645 0.05 1.30 59.46
C GLY A 645 1.43 0.77 59.85
N HIS A 646 2.26 0.40 58.90
CA HIS A 646 3.57 -0.20 59.12
C HIS A 646 4.59 0.81 59.71
N LYS A 647 4.66 2.03 59.12
CA LYS A 647 5.61 3.08 59.55
C LYS A 647 5.04 4.00 60.60
N LYS A 648 3.81 3.75 61.07
CA LYS A 648 3.12 4.49 62.12
C LYS A 648 3.14 6.03 61.92
N TYR A 649 2.74 6.48 60.71
CA TYR A 649 2.57 7.91 60.44
C TYR A 649 1.29 8.13 59.63
N PHE A 650 0.81 9.37 59.65
CA PHE A 650 -0.27 9.81 58.78
C PHE A 650 0.04 11.17 58.14
N CYS A 651 -0.61 11.46 56.99
CA CYS A 651 -0.69 12.77 56.39
C CYS A 651 -2.12 13.27 56.45
N LEU A 652 -2.34 14.52 56.77
CA LEU A 652 -3.67 15.10 56.97
C LEU A 652 -4.01 16.09 55.85
N PHE A 653 -5.17 15.87 55.22
CA PHE A 653 -5.81 16.85 54.34
C PHE A 653 -6.91 17.58 55.12
N ARG A 654 -6.86 18.91 55.14
CA ARG A 654 -7.89 19.76 55.76
C ARG A 654 -8.84 20.30 54.68
N PRO A 655 -10.16 20.27 54.90
CA PRO A 655 -11.12 20.79 53.95
C PRO A 655 -10.94 22.29 53.70
N VAL A 656 -11.10 22.72 52.43
CA VAL A 656 -10.96 24.12 52.06
C VAL A 656 -12.24 24.88 52.46
N PHE A 657 -12.05 25.96 53.16
CA PHE A 657 -13.13 26.89 53.51
C PHE A 657 -13.06 28.08 52.55
N THR A 658 -14.09 28.29 51.68
CA THR A 658 -14.17 29.46 50.81
C THR A 658 -14.19 30.76 51.61
N GLY A 659 -13.06 31.40 51.71
CA GLY A 659 -12.86 32.69 52.36
C GLY A 659 -11.55 33.37 51.95
N ASP A 660 -10.66 32.66 51.31
CA ASP A 660 -9.38 33.21 50.85
C ASP A 660 -9.40 33.52 49.36
N ASN A 661 -9.02 34.74 49.00
CA ASN A 661 -8.88 35.26 47.66
C ASN A 661 -7.89 34.43 46.82
N PRO A 662 -8.11 34.19 45.51
CA PRO A 662 -7.27 33.37 44.67
C PRO A 662 -5.91 34.01 44.26
N ASN A 663 -5.47 35.14 44.85
CA ASN A 663 -4.30 35.90 44.40
C ASN A 663 -3.10 35.91 45.34
N ASP A 664 -3.03 35.07 46.37
CA ASP A 664 -1.79 34.95 47.15
C ASP A 664 -1.12 33.60 46.89
N SER A 665 -0.34 33.60 45.81
CA SER A 665 0.75 32.66 45.59
C SER A 665 1.97 33.21 46.28
N SER A 666 2.19 32.88 47.53
CA SER A 666 3.55 32.69 48.09
C SER A 666 3.51 32.52 49.61
N SER A 667 4.34 31.59 50.01
CA SER A 667 4.94 31.43 51.33
C SER A 667 4.08 30.88 52.49
N GLU A 668 4.52 29.72 52.89
CA GLU A 668 4.64 29.37 54.31
C GLU A 668 4.72 30.58 55.20
N THR A 669 3.72 30.83 56.03
CA THR A 669 3.92 31.46 57.32
C THR A 669 2.86 30.97 58.31
N LEU A 670 3.37 30.31 59.27
CA LEU A 670 2.85 30.14 60.64
C LEU A 670 2.42 31.48 61.19
N PHE A 671 1.29 31.47 61.95
CA PHE A 671 0.92 32.38 63.00
C PHE A 671 0.69 33.86 62.68
N SER A 672 -0.57 34.23 62.71
CA SER A 672 -0.94 35.48 63.41
C SER A 672 -2.35 35.38 64.00
N SER A 673 -2.44 35.43 65.24
CA SER A 673 -3.58 35.74 66.10
C SER A 673 -4.04 37.16 65.79
N ASP A 674 -5.30 37.37 65.40
CA ASP A 674 -6.04 38.49 65.97
C ASP A 674 -7.56 38.31 65.93
N SER A 675 -8.13 38.78 66.99
CA SER A 675 -9.45 38.60 67.53
C SER A 675 -10.53 39.45 66.91
N ARG A 676 -11.77 38.95 66.99
CA ARG A 676 -13.06 39.64 67.04
C ARG A 676 -13.64 40.16 65.75
N ARG A 677 -14.55 39.31 65.20
CA ARG A 677 -15.90 39.80 64.79
C ARG A 677 -16.89 38.62 64.73
N LYS A 678 -17.89 38.64 65.58
CA LYS A 678 -19.08 37.81 65.58
C LYS A 678 -19.85 38.07 64.30
N SER A 679 -19.97 37.07 63.40
CA SER A 679 -20.98 37.03 62.36
C SER A 679 -21.54 35.59 62.23
N ARG A 680 -22.87 35.50 62.25
CA ARG A 680 -23.70 34.27 62.17
C ARG A 680 -23.19 33.22 61.22
N PRO A 681 -23.28 31.90 61.55
CA PRO A 681 -22.86 30.83 60.63
C PRO A 681 -23.82 30.74 59.44
N ARG A 682 -23.35 31.13 58.25
CA ARG A 682 -23.96 30.75 57.00
C ARG A 682 -23.71 29.26 56.76
N SER A 683 -24.77 28.52 56.45
CA SER A 683 -24.75 27.12 56.03
C SER A 683 -23.65 26.91 54.95
N ARG A 684 -22.54 26.28 55.33
CA ARG A 684 -21.39 26.02 54.46
C ARG A 684 -21.72 24.84 53.52
N SER A 685 -21.62 25.05 52.21
CA SER A 685 -21.89 24.02 51.20
C SER A 685 -20.92 22.85 51.35
N ILE A 686 -21.45 21.66 51.60
CA ILE A 686 -20.70 20.41 51.76
C ILE A 686 -19.91 20.06 50.46
N HIS A 687 -20.34 20.61 49.32
CA HIS A 687 -19.75 20.29 48.04
C HIS A 687 -18.34 20.80 47.77
N HIS A 688 -17.86 21.81 48.49
CA HIS A 688 -16.52 22.39 48.28
C HIS A 688 -15.45 21.83 49.23
N LYS A 689 -15.82 20.99 50.20
CA LYS A 689 -14.88 20.51 51.23
C LYS A 689 -13.71 19.69 50.71
N LEU A 690 -13.87 18.97 49.58
CA LEU A 690 -12.85 18.11 48.94
C LEU A 690 -12.20 18.75 47.71
N ASP A 691 -12.41 20.06 47.49
CA ASP A 691 -11.72 20.76 46.40
C ASP A 691 -10.21 20.72 46.66
N ARG A 692 -9.38 20.47 45.62
CA ARG A 692 -7.92 20.24 45.71
C ARG A 692 -7.49 18.88 46.29
N LEU A 693 -8.40 17.94 46.54
CA LEU A 693 -7.99 16.60 47.03
C LEU A 693 -7.13 15.89 45.99
N GLY A 694 -7.42 16.02 44.67
CA GLY A 694 -6.60 15.44 43.63
C GLY A 694 -5.13 15.89 43.69
N LEU A 695 -4.89 17.19 43.84
CA LEU A 695 -3.54 17.76 43.98
C LEU A 695 -2.83 17.25 45.24
N TRP A 696 -3.59 17.09 46.34
CA TRP A 696 -3.02 16.53 47.56
C TRP A 696 -2.67 15.04 47.40
N MET A 697 -3.46 14.28 46.65
CA MET A 697 -3.16 12.90 46.32
C MET A 697 -1.90 12.76 45.46
N GLU A 698 -1.69 13.66 44.50
CA GLU A 698 -0.46 13.71 43.70
C GLU A 698 0.77 13.90 44.62
N ARG A 699 0.73 14.89 45.52
CA ARG A 699 1.79 15.13 46.51
C ARG A 699 1.99 13.95 47.47
N LEU A 700 0.93 13.20 47.78
CA LEU A 700 1.04 11.98 48.57
C LEU A 700 1.86 10.93 47.82
N MET A 701 1.63 10.78 46.52
CA MET A 701 2.35 9.83 45.68
C MET A 701 3.82 10.25 45.46
N GLU A 702 4.10 11.55 45.38
CA GLU A 702 5.45 12.11 45.31
C GLU A 702 6.19 12.03 46.64
N GLY A 703 5.48 11.78 47.74
CA GLY A 703 6.06 11.67 49.08
C GLY A 703 6.45 13.00 49.71
N THR A 704 5.94 14.13 49.18
CA THR A 704 6.28 15.51 49.63
C THR A 704 5.44 16.02 50.81
N LEU A 705 4.41 15.25 51.22
CA LEU A 705 3.52 15.63 52.32
C LEU A 705 4.18 15.48 53.70
N LEU A 706 3.82 16.38 54.64
CA LEU A 706 4.23 16.30 56.01
C LEU A 706 3.71 15.02 56.67
N ARG A 707 4.62 14.24 57.27
CA ARG A 707 4.33 12.98 57.94
C ARG A 707 4.28 13.18 59.45
N LEU A 708 3.12 12.96 60.03
CA LEU A 708 2.91 13.04 61.45
C LEU A 708 3.07 11.64 62.10
N GLN A 709 4.04 11.48 62.99
CA GLN A 709 4.33 10.20 63.66
C GLN A 709 3.32 9.93 64.80
N VAL A 710 2.93 8.67 64.91
CA VAL A 710 2.00 8.21 65.93
C VAL A 710 2.64 7.06 66.71
N PRO A 711 2.71 7.15 68.03
CA PRO A 711 3.32 6.11 68.90
C PRO A 711 2.49 4.80 68.85
N ALA A 712 1.17 4.93 68.85
CA ALA A 712 0.23 3.84 68.76
C ALA A 712 -1.07 4.32 68.06
N TRP A 713 -1.71 3.45 67.25
CA TRP A 713 -3.00 3.76 66.62
C TRP A 713 -4.13 3.69 67.64
N PRO A 714 -5.04 4.69 67.75
CA PRO A 714 -6.18 4.64 68.63
C PRO A 714 -7.10 3.48 68.35
N SER A 715 -7.71 2.85 69.33
CA SER A 715 -8.75 1.84 69.12
C SER A 715 -10.05 2.45 68.62
N LEU A 716 -10.81 1.71 67.75
CA LEU A 716 -12.10 2.18 67.23
C LEU A 716 -13.22 2.06 68.27
N SER A 717 -13.12 1.11 69.24
CA SER A 717 -14.12 0.88 70.29
C SER A 717 -13.64 1.47 71.62
N GLU A 718 -14.50 2.15 72.33
CA GLU A 718 -14.21 2.73 73.69
C GLU A 718 -13.88 1.68 74.78
N ALA A 719 -14.36 0.43 74.55
CA ALA A 719 -14.17 -0.67 75.48
C ALA A 719 -12.71 -1.13 75.71
N ALA A 720 -11.79 -0.75 74.79
CA ALA A 720 -10.38 -1.19 74.89
C ALA A 720 -9.48 -0.29 75.69
N ASN A 721 -9.93 0.93 76.09
CA ASN A 721 -9.11 1.89 76.83
C ASN A 721 -9.16 1.69 78.35
N SER A 722 -10.12 0.87 78.84
CA SER A 722 -10.24 0.59 80.29
C SER A 722 -9.30 -0.51 80.83
N PHE A 723 -8.61 -1.25 79.92
CA PHE A 723 -7.66 -2.33 80.31
C PHE A 723 -6.18 -1.96 80.21
N ALA A 724 -5.86 -0.69 79.85
CA ALA A 724 -4.49 -0.27 79.69
C ALA A 724 -3.99 0.55 80.90
N GLU A 725 -4.86 0.77 81.92
CA GLU A 725 -4.51 1.49 83.20
C GLU A 725 -4.66 0.61 84.48
N SER A 726 -4.52 -0.72 84.35
CA SER A 726 -4.41 -1.58 85.55
C SER A 726 -3.09 -2.36 85.53
#